data_e6266f50dc948c1418325a4eaf6c765c
#
_entry.id   e6266f50dc948c1418325a4eaf6c765c
#
_cell.length_a   1.000
_cell.length_b   1.000
_cell.length_c   1.000
_cell.angle_alpha   90.00
_cell.angle_beta   90.00
_cell.angle_gamma   90.00
#
_symmetry.space_group_name_H-M   'P 1'
#
loop_
_entity.id
_entity.type
_entity.pdbx_description
1 polymer ?
#
loop_
_entity_poly.entity_id
_entity_poly.type
_entity_poly.pdbx_seq_one_letter_code
_entity_poly.pdbx_strand_id
1 'polypeptide(L)'
;GKATITAKITVGKDSAETTKDVEVKNIILKSAAQKKASQIVATFAGDTSKLDKKDITITNTANNVVYPVKAISVAADKKTVTIDTFSEMNDAKEYSVKYDGTEVKFTATDGVVADVALDKITIVKGSAGSVVKAQFLDKNNIVVKEFTLSDAKSEGSVDYSFTENKGYTDGDKLVLLNTGDTATAEVTYHTLKYDQTTGAETGKITKKITVTAVEDDATLSDFNYTINDKATLVNWNNEVKTNNKLAYGDTAYAFIYIKNSNGDDVTSQYKVESSDNSVLLLAKQDLQSSGDFKGSTGVEVTGVKAGSAYINVLNADGKVIKSLPVVVQDIRKLTTVKCDDITVTNTRGVNNVDSAKFEAYDQYEKKTDISSIDTTIVSAPSKDTTNTKGKSANAFVTLDGHDKYKVDASGLKEGTYSVKIEASTVDSNCDKNVKVSRIVNIKVVSVDTTKDAASYKLNVSTAKTDLAVAYGTSESDILGKQVTATVDKYIKGAKVEADIQDEITIKNPDGTTVSTNGAINFYTATSGSAITLANNIKTGTYKVEATIINNNGKDVTFSTTFVVENTQSKAIAKIDKKNQSGSTAKDILTSVLEYSYEGVKQNLDIVSVDSKENGNVIYIKSAKVNVKINNAGTLLTVDCDINTAFTK
;
A
#
# COMPACT_ATOMS: atom_id res chain seq x y z
N GLY A 1 7.64 32.01 2.52
CA GLY A 1 7.73 33.22 1.68
C GLY A 1 6.36 33.67 1.21
N LYS A 2 6.25 34.88 0.70
CA LYS A 2 5.02 35.36 0.05
C LYS A 2 5.20 35.24 -1.45
N ALA A 3 4.19 34.69 -2.13
CA ALA A 3 4.09 34.68 -3.58
C ALA A 3 2.82 35.40 -3.98
N THR A 4 2.89 36.24 -5.01
CA THR A 4 1.73 36.94 -5.54
C THR A 4 1.26 36.21 -6.80
N ILE A 5 0.03 35.71 -6.78
CA ILE A 5 -0.61 35.12 -7.96
C ILE A 5 -1.34 36.25 -8.69
N THR A 6 -0.98 36.49 -9.93
CA THR A 6 -1.62 37.46 -10.80
C THR A 6 -2.48 36.73 -11.82
N ALA A 7 -3.77 36.99 -11.85
CA ALA A 7 -4.68 36.53 -12.90
C ALA A 7 -5.04 37.71 -13.81
N LYS A 8 -4.77 37.57 -15.12
CA LYS A 8 -5.08 38.58 -16.13
C LYS A 8 -6.07 38.01 -17.15
N ILE A 9 -7.17 38.69 -17.35
CA ILE A 9 -8.16 38.37 -18.36
C ILE A 9 -8.10 39.47 -19.43
N THR A 10 -7.99 39.08 -20.68
CA THR A 10 -7.98 40.01 -21.82
C THR A 10 -9.10 39.63 -22.77
N VAL A 11 -9.96 40.59 -23.10
CA VAL A 11 -11.04 40.46 -24.06
C VAL A 11 -10.91 41.57 -25.08
N GLY A 12 -10.47 41.25 -26.28
CA GLY A 12 -10.18 42.24 -27.28
C GLY A 12 -9.02 43.17 -26.91
N LYS A 13 -9.29 44.47 -26.77
CA LYS A 13 -8.31 45.49 -26.34
C LYS A 13 -8.35 45.78 -24.86
N ASP A 14 -9.33 45.24 -24.14
CA ASP A 14 -9.54 45.48 -22.72
C ASP A 14 -8.90 44.34 -21.90
N SER A 15 -8.23 44.69 -20.81
CA SER A 15 -7.69 43.73 -19.89
C SER A 15 -7.99 44.12 -18.44
N ALA A 16 -8.36 43.14 -17.64
CA ALA A 16 -8.48 43.28 -16.20
C ALA A 16 -7.45 42.34 -15.53
N GLU A 17 -6.83 42.82 -14.47
CA GLU A 17 -5.84 42.08 -13.71
C GLU A 17 -6.22 42.10 -12.22
N THR A 18 -6.11 40.96 -11.55
CA THR A 18 -6.28 40.83 -10.12
C THR A 18 -5.11 40.08 -9.53
N THR A 19 -4.68 40.47 -8.35
CA THR A 19 -3.58 39.83 -7.63
C THR A 19 -4.07 39.30 -6.29
N LYS A 20 -3.52 38.15 -5.89
CA LYS A 20 -3.73 37.56 -4.58
C LYS A 20 -2.39 37.11 -4.00
N ASP A 21 -2.06 37.65 -2.84
CA ASP A 21 -0.90 37.20 -2.09
C ASP A 21 -1.19 35.85 -1.43
N VAL A 22 -0.28 34.91 -1.61
CA VAL A 22 -0.30 33.58 -0.99
C VAL A 22 0.96 33.44 -0.16
N GLU A 23 0.80 33.09 1.10
CA GLU A 23 1.94 32.77 1.95
C GLU A 23 2.41 31.35 1.67
N VAL A 24 3.59 31.21 1.10
CA VAL A 24 4.25 29.90 0.93
C VAL A 24 4.99 29.60 2.23
N LYS A 25 4.43 28.74 3.05
CA LYS A 25 5.09 28.20 4.25
C LYS A 25 5.90 27.00 3.82
N ASN A 26 7.23 27.15 3.79
CA ASN A 26 8.11 26.02 3.54
C ASN A 26 8.23 25.17 4.80
N ILE A 27 7.96 23.88 4.67
CA ILE A 27 8.31 22.87 5.67
C ILE A 27 9.80 22.61 5.51
N ILE A 28 10.60 22.80 6.56
CA ILE A 28 12.05 22.58 6.52
C ILE A 28 12.42 21.63 7.64
N LEU A 29 13.07 20.51 7.31
CA LEU A 29 13.64 19.58 8.29
C LEU A 29 14.77 20.28 9.08
N LYS A 30 14.70 20.25 10.42
CA LYS A 30 15.65 20.90 11.31
C LYS A 30 16.55 19.93 12.06
N SER A 31 15.96 18.86 12.59
CA SER A 31 16.72 17.86 13.32
C SER A 31 16.02 16.50 13.22
N ALA A 32 16.77 15.45 13.47
CA ALA A 32 16.26 14.10 13.65
C ALA A 32 17.09 13.39 14.72
N ALA A 33 16.43 12.60 15.56
CA ALA A 33 17.06 11.78 16.58
C ALA A 33 16.33 10.45 16.71
N GLN A 34 17.06 9.39 16.94
CA GLN A 34 16.48 8.08 17.20
C GLN A 34 15.86 8.06 18.61
N LYS A 35 14.63 7.57 18.71
CA LYS A 35 13.90 7.39 19.97
C LYS A 35 13.80 5.92 20.36
N LYS A 36 13.55 5.05 19.35
CA LYS A 36 13.57 3.59 19.49
C LYS A 36 14.38 2.99 18.35
N ALA A 37 14.76 1.75 18.45
CA ALA A 37 15.51 1.07 17.38
C ALA A 37 14.86 1.22 16.00
N SER A 38 13.53 1.23 15.93
CA SER A 38 12.75 1.42 14.69
C SER A 38 12.00 2.75 14.60
N GLN A 39 12.38 3.77 15.41
CA GLN A 39 11.64 5.03 15.48
C GLN A 39 12.57 6.24 15.59
N ILE A 40 12.30 7.23 14.76
CA ILE A 40 12.97 8.53 14.73
C ILE A 40 11.98 9.63 15.09
N VAL A 41 12.41 10.62 15.83
CA VAL A 41 11.69 11.87 16.03
C VAL A 41 12.41 12.97 15.26
N ALA A 42 11.71 13.58 14.31
CA ALA A 42 12.22 14.67 13.49
C ALA A 42 11.47 15.98 13.81
N THR A 43 12.19 17.09 13.85
CA THR A 43 11.57 18.42 14.01
C THR A 43 11.67 19.21 12.72
N PHE A 44 10.62 19.96 12.43
CA PHE A 44 10.50 20.78 11.24
C PHE A 44 10.21 22.25 11.60
N ALA A 45 10.61 23.14 10.71
CA ALA A 45 10.02 24.48 10.69
C ALA A 45 8.79 24.46 9.78
N GLY A 46 7.70 25.07 10.22
CA GLY A 46 6.43 25.10 9.48
C GLY A 46 5.45 24.00 9.92
N ASP A 47 4.25 24.03 9.36
CA ASP A 47 3.15 23.11 9.66
C ASP A 47 3.27 21.83 8.84
N THR A 48 3.53 20.71 9.50
CA THR A 48 3.74 19.37 8.89
C THR A 48 2.45 18.58 8.73
N SER A 49 1.26 19.14 8.95
CA SER A 49 -0.03 18.42 8.87
C SER A 49 -0.32 17.80 7.50
N LYS A 50 0.41 18.23 6.46
CA LYS A 50 0.29 17.71 5.09
C LYS A 50 1.53 16.94 4.63
N LEU A 51 2.45 16.65 5.53
CA LEU A 51 3.65 15.88 5.23
C LEU A 51 3.24 14.46 4.83
N ASP A 52 3.77 13.95 3.72
CA ASP A 52 3.59 12.56 3.31
C ASP A 52 4.87 11.76 3.65
N LYS A 53 4.70 10.55 4.15
CA LYS A 53 5.84 9.65 4.44
C LYS A 53 6.71 9.37 3.20
N LYS A 54 6.13 9.48 2.00
CA LYS A 54 6.86 9.30 0.73
C LYS A 54 7.89 10.39 0.46
N ASP A 55 7.72 11.55 1.09
CA ASP A 55 8.62 12.68 0.94
C ASP A 55 9.85 12.56 1.85
N ILE A 56 9.84 11.57 2.76
CA ILE A 56 10.93 11.32 3.71
C ILE A 56 11.74 10.12 3.25
N THR A 57 13.04 10.31 3.15
CA THR A 57 14.00 9.23 2.86
C THR A 57 14.93 9.04 4.05
N ILE A 58 15.08 7.82 4.53
CA ILE A 58 16.04 7.44 5.57
C ILE A 58 17.08 6.54 4.91
N THR A 59 18.36 6.88 5.10
CA THR A 59 19.47 6.14 4.48
C THR A 59 20.56 5.85 5.50
N ASN A 60 21.04 4.62 5.53
CA ASN A 60 22.29 4.28 6.21
C ASN A 60 23.45 4.82 5.37
N THR A 61 24.20 5.79 5.90
CA THR A 61 25.21 6.51 5.14
C THR A 61 26.47 5.67 4.86
N ALA A 62 26.66 4.57 5.58
CA ALA A 62 27.82 3.69 5.41
C ALA A 62 27.72 2.79 4.17
N ASN A 63 26.49 2.40 3.79
CA ASN A 63 26.26 1.44 2.69
C ASN A 63 25.21 1.92 1.68
N ASN A 64 24.65 3.12 1.85
CA ASN A 64 23.61 3.74 1.03
C ASN A 64 22.29 2.93 0.98
N VAL A 65 22.04 2.06 1.96
CA VAL A 65 20.79 1.32 2.05
C VAL A 65 19.67 2.25 2.54
N VAL A 66 18.57 2.30 1.79
CA VAL A 66 17.38 3.06 2.15
C VAL A 66 16.50 2.24 3.10
N TYR A 67 16.14 2.84 4.23
CA TYR A 67 15.22 2.28 5.21
C TYR A 67 13.80 2.78 4.94
N PRO A 68 12.88 1.92 4.51
CA PRO A 68 11.53 2.34 4.19
C PRO A 68 10.80 2.88 5.42
N VAL A 69 10.16 4.04 5.26
CA VAL A 69 9.29 4.62 6.28
C VAL A 69 7.99 3.83 6.35
N LYS A 70 7.71 3.27 7.53
CA LYS A 70 6.49 2.52 7.81
C LYS A 70 5.30 3.46 7.99
N ALA A 71 5.44 4.43 8.90
CA ALA A 71 4.41 5.40 9.24
C ALA A 71 5.04 6.71 9.69
N ILE A 72 4.25 7.79 9.64
CA ILE A 72 4.55 9.05 10.31
C ILE A 72 3.38 9.47 11.17
N SER A 73 3.67 10.10 12.29
CA SER A 73 2.69 10.71 13.19
C SER A 73 3.11 12.13 13.51
N VAL A 74 2.22 13.08 13.24
CA VAL A 74 2.47 14.51 13.47
C VAL A 74 1.96 14.88 14.86
N ALA A 75 2.82 15.42 15.70
CA ALA A 75 2.45 15.86 17.04
C ALA A 75 1.50 17.09 17.01
N ALA A 76 0.87 17.39 18.13
CA ALA A 76 -0.07 18.51 18.25
C ALA A 76 0.55 19.89 17.94
N ASP A 77 1.87 20.03 18.11
CA ASP A 77 2.64 21.23 17.75
C ASP A 77 2.77 21.44 16.24
N LYS A 78 2.37 20.43 15.44
CA LYS A 78 2.48 20.38 13.98
C LYS A 78 3.89 20.62 13.43
N LYS A 79 4.90 20.38 14.25
CA LYS A 79 6.32 20.56 13.91
C LYS A 79 7.15 19.35 14.22
N THR A 80 6.74 18.57 15.21
CA THR A 80 7.39 17.32 15.61
C THR A 80 6.71 16.15 14.91
N VAL A 81 7.50 15.35 14.24
CA VAL A 81 7.04 14.19 13.47
C VAL A 81 7.77 12.95 13.97
N THR A 82 7.01 11.98 14.42
CA THR A 82 7.51 10.64 14.71
C THR A 82 7.49 9.83 13.42
N ILE A 83 8.60 9.19 13.11
CA ILE A 83 8.81 8.41 11.89
C ILE A 83 9.14 6.98 12.31
N ASP A 84 8.25 6.04 11.99
CA ASP A 84 8.47 4.61 12.23
C ASP A 84 9.07 3.97 10.98
N THR A 85 10.01 3.06 11.17
CA THR A 85 10.64 2.28 10.11
C THR A 85 10.23 0.81 10.20
N PHE A 86 10.32 0.08 9.09
CA PHE A 86 10.06 -1.37 9.09
C PHE A 86 11.21 -2.16 9.71
N SER A 87 12.42 -1.64 9.63
CA SER A 87 13.62 -2.29 10.13
C SER A 87 14.24 -1.48 11.27
N GLU A 88 14.86 -2.17 12.21
CA GLU A 88 15.60 -1.56 13.29
C GLU A 88 16.93 -0.99 12.80
N MET A 89 17.33 0.13 13.37
CA MET A 89 18.62 0.79 13.20
C MET A 89 19.40 0.60 14.52
N ASN A 90 20.19 -0.46 14.62
CA ASN A 90 20.87 -0.88 15.85
C ASN A 90 22.31 -1.32 15.62
N ASP A 91 22.96 -0.72 14.63
CA ASP A 91 24.30 -1.09 14.15
C ASP A 91 25.40 -0.05 14.48
N ALA A 92 25.08 0.95 15.30
CA ALA A 92 25.96 2.07 15.67
C ALA A 92 26.44 2.89 14.47
N LYS A 93 25.76 2.82 13.31
CA LYS A 93 26.12 3.56 12.11
C LYS A 93 25.43 4.92 12.05
N GLU A 94 25.95 5.77 11.17
CA GLU A 94 25.31 7.04 10.86
C GLU A 94 24.20 6.84 9.84
N TYR A 95 23.06 7.44 10.12
CA TYR A 95 21.88 7.50 9.25
C TYR A 95 21.57 8.94 8.91
N SER A 96 20.98 9.15 7.75
CA SER A 96 20.43 10.43 7.35
C SER A 96 18.93 10.37 7.17
N VAL A 97 18.25 11.44 7.55
CA VAL A 97 16.85 11.73 7.21
C VAL A 97 16.86 12.86 6.21
N LYS A 98 16.24 12.67 5.06
CA LYS A 98 16.18 13.66 3.99
C LYS A 98 14.73 14.03 3.67
N TYR A 99 14.46 15.31 3.54
CA TYR A 99 13.20 15.91 3.12
C TYR A 99 13.45 17.17 2.29
N ASP A 100 12.84 17.25 1.11
CA ASP A 100 12.90 18.42 0.21
C ASP A 100 14.33 19.00 0.06
N GLY A 101 15.28 18.13 -0.23
CA GLY A 101 16.69 18.52 -0.40
C GLY A 101 17.46 18.81 0.89
N THR A 102 16.80 18.95 2.03
CA THR A 102 17.45 19.10 3.34
C THR A 102 17.74 17.73 3.93
N GLU A 103 18.96 17.56 4.43
CA GLU A 103 19.42 16.33 5.05
C GLU A 103 19.93 16.59 6.46
N VAL A 104 19.53 15.76 7.41
CA VAL A 104 20.06 15.75 8.78
C VAL A 104 20.50 14.35 9.15
N LYS A 105 21.54 14.24 9.96
CA LYS A 105 22.16 12.97 10.32
C LYS A 105 22.05 12.69 11.81
N PHE A 106 22.02 11.39 12.14
CA PHE A 106 22.09 10.90 13.52
C PHE A 106 22.87 9.58 13.55
N THR A 107 23.42 9.23 14.70
CA THR A 107 24.03 7.92 14.92
C THR A 107 23.00 6.99 15.56
N ALA A 108 22.80 5.82 14.99
CA ALA A 108 21.91 4.81 15.53
C ALA A 108 22.48 4.19 16.82
N THR A 109 21.59 3.63 17.65
CA THR A 109 21.96 2.80 18.81
C THR A 109 22.87 1.66 18.39
N ASP A 110 23.73 1.22 19.31
CA ASP A 110 24.54 0.00 19.14
C ASP A 110 23.76 -1.28 19.49
N GLY A 111 22.49 -1.14 19.88
CA GLY A 111 21.65 -2.25 20.28
C GLY A 111 22.01 -2.88 21.63
N VAL A 112 22.98 -2.31 22.34
CA VAL A 112 23.45 -2.84 23.64
C VAL A 112 22.61 -2.26 24.77
N VAL A 113 21.94 -3.13 25.51
CA VAL A 113 21.14 -2.72 26.68
C VAL A 113 22.07 -2.29 27.81
N ALA A 114 21.86 -1.07 28.31
CA ALA A 114 22.59 -0.47 29.41
C ALA A 114 21.70 -0.15 30.62
N ASP A 115 20.38 -0.03 30.41
CA ASP A 115 19.43 0.28 31.45
C ASP A 115 18.03 -0.29 31.17
N VAL A 116 17.16 -0.28 32.18
CA VAL A 116 15.76 -0.72 32.11
C VAL A 116 14.84 0.38 32.62
N ALA A 117 13.74 0.61 31.94
CA ALA A 117 12.67 1.54 32.32
C ALA A 117 11.28 0.91 32.06
N LEU A 118 10.23 1.64 32.37
CA LEU A 118 8.88 1.37 31.90
C LEU A 118 8.46 2.46 30.92
N ASP A 119 7.58 2.13 29.98
CA ASP A 119 7.00 3.10 29.05
C ASP A 119 6.13 4.14 29.77
N LYS A 120 5.58 3.78 30.93
CA LYS A 120 4.82 4.65 31.84
C LYS A 120 4.92 4.19 33.29
N ILE A 121 4.89 5.13 34.22
CA ILE A 121 4.90 4.89 35.67
C ILE A 121 3.59 5.34 36.35
N THR A 122 2.64 5.84 35.56
CA THR A 122 1.28 6.14 35.99
C THR A 122 0.29 5.46 35.06
N ILE A 123 -0.81 4.95 35.62
CA ILE A 123 -1.93 4.37 34.88
C ILE A 123 -3.24 4.93 35.39
N VAL A 124 -4.28 4.96 34.55
CA VAL A 124 -5.61 5.34 34.98
C VAL A 124 -6.20 4.26 35.85
N LYS A 125 -6.80 4.63 36.98
CA LYS A 125 -7.51 3.71 37.86
C LYS A 125 -8.69 3.07 37.16
N GLY A 126 -9.08 1.89 37.60
CA GLY A 126 -10.30 1.22 37.16
C GLY A 126 -10.06 -0.16 36.57
N SER A 127 -11.18 -0.87 36.34
CA SER A 127 -11.18 -2.28 35.90
C SER A 127 -10.73 -2.51 34.46
N ALA A 128 -10.63 -1.46 33.63
CA ALA A 128 -10.13 -1.58 32.26
C ALA A 128 -8.65 -1.97 32.20
N GLY A 129 -7.87 -1.54 33.19
CA GLY A 129 -6.43 -1.78 33.28
C GLY A 129 -5.63 -1.12 32.15
N SER A 130 -4.33 -1.09 32.30
CA SER A 130 -3.40 -0.54 31.31
C SER A 130 -2.27 -1.52 31.00
N VAL A 131 -1.89 -1.61 29.73
CA VAL A 131 -0.66 -2.31 29.36
C VAL A 131 0.52 -1.41 29.70
N VAL A 132 1.43 -1.92 30.55
CA VAL A 132 2.69 -1.26 30.92
C VAL A 132 3.81 -2.10 30.34
N LYS A 133 4.69 -1.49 29.54
CA LYS A 133 5.77 -2.19 28.86
C LYS A 133 7.11 -1.97 29.55
N ALA A 134 7.88 -3.04 29.70
CA ALA A 134 9.29 -2.94 30.06
C ALA A 134 10.07 -2.45 28.83
N GLN A 135 10.88 -1.40 29.02
CA GLN A 135 11.76 -0.84 27.99
C GLN A 135 13.22 -1.08 28.35
N PHE A 136 13.98 -1.54 27.38
CA PHE A 136 15.41 -1.77 27.48
C PHE A 136 16.12 -0.68 26.71
N LEU A 137 16.94 0.09 27.42
CA LEU A 137 17.57 1.31 26.94
C LEU A 137 19.05 1.09 26.69
N ASP A 138 19.59 1.71 25.67
CA ASP A 138 21.04 1.85 25.50
C ASP A 138 21.60 2.95 26.43
N LYS A 139 22.91 3.16 26.37
CA LYS A 139 23.60 4.22 27.14
C LYS A 139 23.16 5.64 26.80
N ASN A 140 22.45 5.85 25.69
CA ASN A 140 21.91 7.14 25.23
C ASN A 140 20.40 7.27 25.50
N ASN A 141 19.82 6.34 26.27
CA ASN A 141 18.37 6.24 26.54
C ASN A 141 17.51 6.01 25.29
N ILE A 142 18.08 5.40 24.27
CA ILE A 142 17.32 4.95 23.10
C ILE A 142 16.70 3.59 23.44
N VAL A 143 15.42 3.41 23.19
CA VAL A 143 14.72 2.14 23.43
C VAL A 143 15.17 1.12 22.39
N VAL A 144 15.93 0.12 22.83
CA VAL A 144 16.41 -0.98 22.01
C VAL A 144 15.31 -2.02 21.80
N LYS A 145 14.59 -2.36 22.88
CA LYS A 145 13.48 -3.33 22.87
C LYS A 145 12.39 -2.94 23.87
N GLU A 146 11.18 -3.41 23.63
CA GLU A 146 10.04 -3.29 24.54
C GLU A 146 9.33 -4.63 24.66
N PHE A 147 8.83 -4.96 25.86
CA PHE A 147 8.11 -6.19 26.15
C PHE A 147 6.88 -5.92 27.00
N THR A 148 5.77 -6.56 26.66
CA THR A 148 4.62 -6.74 27.55
C THR A 148 4.90 -7.86 28.53
N LEU A 149 4.00 -8.09 29.50
CA LEU A 149 4.11 -9.23 30.41
C LEU A 149 4.10 -10.58 29.67
N SER A 150 3.26 -10.71 28.64
CA SER A 150 3.18 -11.92 27.82
C SER A 150 4.43 -12.13 26.98
N ASP A 151 4.94 -11.05 26.39
CA ASP A 151 6.16 -11.11 25.60
C ASP A 151 7.34 -11.53 26.48
N ALA A 152 7.47 -10.94 27.66
CA ALA A 152 8.55 -11.25 28.60
C ALA A 152 8.53 -12.71 29.10
N LYS A 153 7.34 -13.26 29.39
CA LYS A 153 7.20 -14.68 29.82
C LYS A 153 7.78 -15.68 28.83
N SER A 154 7.84 -15.28 27.59
CA SER A 154 8.34 -16.10 26.49
C SER A 154 9.75 -15.71 26.02
N GLU A 155 10.37 -14.69 26.65
CA GLU A 155 11.75 -14.25 26.38
C GLU A 155 12.69 -14.76 27.48
N GLY A 156 13.56 -15.73 27.17
CA GLY A 156 14.53 -16.24 28.15
C GLY A 156 15.58 -15.22 28.63
N SER A 157 15.61 -14.03 28.02
CA SER A 157 16.50 -12.92 28.40
C SER A 157 15.81 -11.84 29.24
N VAL A 158 14.54 -12.03 29.61
CA VAL A 158 13.77 -11.03 30.34
C VAL A 158 12.88 -11.69 31.40
N ASP A 159 13.03 -11.26 32.66
CA ASP A 159 12.01 -11.48 33.66
C ASP A 159 11.23 -10.18 33.85
N TYR A 160 9.91 -10.23 33.73
CA TYR A 160 9.04 -9.11 33.95
C TYR A 160 7.78 -9.53 34.71
N SER A 161 7.58 -8.94 35.89
CA SER A 161 6.44 -9.21 36.75
C SER A 161 6.01 -7.98 37.52
N PHE A 162 4.77 -8.01 38.03
CA PHE A 162 4.26 -7.04 38.98
C PHE A 162 4.05 -7.70 40.36
N THR A 163 4.36 -6.94 41.41
CA THR A 163 3.88 -7.18 42.76
C THR A 163 2.90 -6.06 43.08
N GLU A 164 1.62 -6.40 43.16
CA GLU A 164 0.54 -5.45 43.38
C GLU A 164 0.30 -5.27 44.88
N ASN A 165 0.17 -4.01 45.31
CA ASN A 165 -0.25 -3.68 46.67
C ASN A 165 -1.77 -3.76 46.81
N LYS A 166 -2.48 -3.22 45.79
CA LYS A 166 -3.95 -3.27 45.65
C LYS A 166 -4.32 -3.28 44.17
N GLY A 167 -4.47 -4.48 43.63
CA GLY A 167 -4.76 -4.64 42.21
C GLY A 167 -4.52 -6.05 41.76
N TYR A 168 -4.45 -6.25 40.47
CA TYR A 168 -4.15 -7.54 39.85
C TYR A 168 -3.65 -7.35 38.40
N THR A 169 -3.02 -8.39 37.88
CA THR A 169 -2.71 -8.45 36.45
C THR A 169 -3.73 -9.31 35.72
N ASP A 170 -4.21 -8.80 34.55
CA ASP A 170 -5.11 -9.52 33.64
C ASP A 170 -4.47 -9.54 32.23
N GLY A 171 -3.91 -10.70 31.88
CA GLY A 171 -3.10 -10.81 30.67
C GLY A 171 -1.91 -9.86 30.70
N ASP A 172 -1.85 -8.95 29.74
CA ASP A 172 -0.82 -7.90 29.66
C ASP A 172 -1.15 -6.63 30.45
N LYS A 173 -2.35 -6.56 31.05
CA LYS A 173 -2.83 -5.36 31.71
C LYS A 173 -2.57 -5.40 33.21
N LEU A 174 -2.05 -4.30 33.74
CA LEU A 174 -2.05 -4.00 35.16
C LEU A 174 -3.36 -3.26 35.50
N VAL A 175 -4.11 -3.77 36.47
CA VAL A 175 -5.35 -3.19 36.98
C VAL A 175 -5.12 -2.68 38.39
N LEU A 176 -5.27 -1.37 38.60
CA LEU A 176 -5.27 -0.70 39.89
C LEU A 176 -6.62 0.04 40.02
N LEU A 177 -7.36 -0.26 41.09
CA LEU A 177 -8.78 0.12 41.15
C LEU A 177 -9.02 1.53 41.68
N ASN A 178 -8.14 2.06 42.52
CA ASN A 178 -8.32 3.37 43.15
C ASN A 178 -7.11 4.27 42.92
N THR A 179 -7.35 5.57 42.90
CA THR A 179 -6.28 6.58 42.89
C THR A 179 -5.32 6.38 44.05
N GLY A 180 -4.02 6.38 43.72
CA GLY A 180 -2.95 6.14 44.71
C GLY A 180 -2.64 4.65 44.98
N ASP A 181 -3.40 3.70 44.43
CA ASP A 181 -3.00 2.30 44.42
C ASP A 181 -1.69 2.14 43.65
N THR A 182 -0.83 1.23 44.08
CA THR A 182 0.49 1.02 43.50
C THR A 182 0.77 -0.44 43.19
N ALA A 183 1.58 -0.64 42.16
CA ALA A 183 2.24 -1.93 41.90
C ALA A 183 3.74 -1.68 41.66
N THR A 184 4.56 -2.67 42.05
CA THR A 184 6.00 -2.63 41.78
C THR A 184 6.30 -3.57 40.61
N ALA A 185 6.75 -3.01 39.51
CA ALA A 185 7.33 -3.75 38.39
C ALA A 185 8.74 -4.20 38.78
N GLU A 186 9.03 -5.48 38.69
CA GLU A 186 10.37 -6.03 38.74
C GLU A 186 10.77 -6.48 37.34
N VAL A 187 11.80 -5.85 36.79
CA VAL A 187 12.29 -6.14 35.46
C VAL A 187 13.75 -6.53 35.53
N THR A 188 14.07 -7.69 34.99
CA THR A 188 15.44 -8.18 34.89
C THR A 188 15.78 -8.41 33.42
N TYR A 189 16.89 -7.85 32.99
CA TYR A 189 17.51 -8.16 31.70
C TYR A 189 18.68 -9.12 31.93
N HIS A 190 18.63 -10.26 31.25
CA HIS A 190 19.68 -11.27 31.26
C HIS A 190 20.54 -11.10 30.00
N THR A 191 21.84 -10.86 30.23
CA THR A 191 22.78 -10.75 29.10
C THR A 191 23.12 -12.10 28.50
N LEU A 192 22.81 -13.20 29.20
CA LEU A 192 23.19 -14.58 28.87
C LEU A 192 24.71 -14.77 28.68
N LYS A 193 25.50 -13.88 29.28
CA LYS A 193 26.97 -13.98 29.36
C LYS A 193 27.34 -14.44 30.74
N TYR A 194 28.13 -15.49 30.82
CA TYR A 194 28.54 -16.09 32.10
C TYR A 194 30.05 -16.01 32.28
N ASP A 195 30.46 -15.70 33.49
CA ASP A 195 31.85 -15.81 33.90
C ASP A 195 32.25 -17.29 33.90
N GLN A 196 33.31 -17.61 33.16
CA GLN A 196 33.72 -19.00 32.94
C GLN A 196 34.31 -19.66 34.19
N THR A 197 34.70 -18.87 35.19
CA THR A 197 35.30 -19.37 36.44
C THR A 197 34.25 -19.59 37.51
N THR A 198 33.28 -18.67 37.62
CA THR A 198 32.29 -18.67 38.71
C THR A 198 30.92 -19.21 38.27
N GLY A 199 30.67 -19.32 36.96
CA GLY A 199 29.36 -19.67 36.41
C GLY A 199 28.29 -18.58 36.62
N ALA A 200 28.66 -17.42 37.15
CA ALA A 200 27.73 -16.33 37.40
C ALA A 200 27.46 -15.54 36.13
N GLU A 201 26.18 -15.12 35.93
CA GLU A 201 25.83 -14.24 34.83
C GLU A 201 26.45 -12.86 35.01
N THR A 202 27.12 -12.36 33.97
CA THR A 202 27.79 -11.07 33.98
C THR A 202 26.92 -10.03 33.27
N GLY A 203 26.83 -8.80 33.85
CA GLY A 203 26.10 -7.67 33.22
C GLY A 203 24.57 -7.77 33.32
N LYS A 204 24.04 -8.64 34.16
CA LYS A 204 22.61 -8.69 34.50
C LYS A 204 22.14 -7.35 35.06
N ILE A 205 21.00 -6.82 34.55
CA ILE A 205 20.40 -5.57 35.02
C ILE A 205 19.04 -5.87 35.62
N THR A 206 18.85 -5.52 36.91
CA THR A 206 17.55 -5.66 37.58
C THR A 206 17.10 -4.31 38.14
N LYS A 207 15.85 -3.94 37.87
CA LYS A 207 15.22 -2.74 38.44
C LYS A 207 13.84 -3.06 39.03
N LYS A 208 13.51 -2.32 40.08
CA LYS A 208 12.17 -2.26 40.69
C LYS A 208 11.64 -0.84 40.46
N ILE A 209 10.50 -0.75 39.80
CA ILE A 209 9.90 0.54 39.39
C ILE A 209 8.45 0.55 39.87
N THR A 210 8.05 1.58 40.60
CA THR A 210 6.67 1.73 41.09
C THR A 210 5.80 2.33 40.03
N VAL A 211 4.65 1.71 39.78
CA VAL A 211 3.55 2.24 38.95
C VAL A 211 2.42 2.65 39.90
N THR A 212 1.87 3.84 39.67
CA THR A 212 0.82 4.42 40.53
C THR A 212 -0.45 4.69 39.71
N ALA A 213 -1.61 4.38 40.32
CA ALA A 213 -2.90 4.75 39.74
C ALA A 213 -3.23 6.22 39.96
N VAL A 214 -3.68 6.87 38.92
CA VAL A 214 -4.12 8.27 38.93
C VAL A 214 -5.60 8.38 38.53
N GLU A 215 -6.22 9.54 38.79
CA GLU A 215 -7.56 9.84 38.28
C GLU A 215 -7.54 9.86 36.73
N ASP A 216 -8.68 9.56 36.14
CA ASP A 216 -8.87 9.72 34.71
C ASP A 216 -9.21 11.19 34.40
N ASP A 217 -8.22 12.05 34.57
CA ASP A 217 -8.22 13.42 34.07
C ASP A 217 -7.49 13.54 32.72
N ALA A 218 -7.08 12.39 32.19
CA ALA A 218 -6.36 12.30 30.93
C ALA A 218 -7.23 12.77 29.79
N THR A 219 -6.89 13.93 29.24
CA THR A 219 -7.47 14.40 27.98
C THR A 219 -7.10 13.44 26.85
N LEU A 220 -7.96 13.34 25.84
CA LEU A 220 -7.63 12.61 24.62
C LEU A 220 -6.37 13.22 24.00
N SER A 221 -5.31 12.43 23.88
CA SER A 221 -4.03 12.89 23.35
C SER A 221 -3.85 12.56 21.89
N ASP A 222 -4.40 11.45 21.44
CA ASP A 222 -4.26 11.00 20.08
C ASP A 222 -5.58 10.43 19.59
N PHE A 223 -6.09 11.03 18.51
CA PHE A 223 -7.33 10.64 17.88
C PHE A 223 -7.04 10.41 16.39
N ASN A 224 -6.89 9.15 16.02
CA ASN A 224 -6.63 8.74 14.65
C ASN A 224 -7.89 8.18 14.02
N TYR A 225 -8.16 8.57 12.78
CA TYR A 225 -9.24 8.00 12.01
C TYR A 225 -8.92 7.98 10.53
N THR A 226 -9.57 7.10 9.80
CA THR A 226 -9.61 7.11 8.35
C THR A 226 -10.99 6.72 7.86
N ILE A 227 -11.41 7.30 6.75
CA ILE A 227 -12.61 6.91 6.00
C ILE A 227 -12.14 6.56 4.59
N ASN A 228 -12.39 5.35 4.13
CA ASN A 228 -11.86 4.85 2.86
C ASN A 228 -12.77 3.76 2.27
N ASP A 229 -12.44 3.28 1.08
CA ASP A 229 -13.21 2.27 0.33
C ASP A 229 -12.83 0.81 0.63
N LYS A 230 -11.88 0.59 1.57
CA LYS A 230 -11.39 -0.75 1.92
C LYS A 230 -11.93 -1.20 3.27
N ALA A 231 -12.62 -2.34 3.29
CA ALA A 231 -13.14 -2.95 4.51
C ALA A 231 -12.04 -3.53 5.41
N THR A 232 -10.87 -3.83 4.85
CA THR A 232 -9.73 -4.39 5.59
C THR A 232 -8.51 -3.51 5.38
N LEU A 233 -7.98 -2.98 6.46
CA LEU A 233 -6.75 -2.20 6.46
C LEU A 233 -5.73 -2.87 7.37
N VAL A 234 -4.49 -2.96 6.91
CA VAL A 234 -3.39 -3.59 7.67
C VAL A 234 -2.53 -2.55 8.37
N ASN A 235 -2.43 -1.36 7.80
CA ASN A 235 -1.57 -0.29 8.31
C ASN A 235 -2.25 1.07 8.24
N TRP A 236 -1.99 1.96 9.22
CA TRP A 236 -2.33 3.39 9.18
C TRP A 236 -1.46 4.12 8.13
N ASN A 237 -1.32 3.55 6.97
CA ASN A 237 -0.46 4.09 5.92
C ASN A 237 -1.15 5.20 5.18
N ASN A 238 -0.37 6.19 4.74
CA ASN A 238 -0.78 7.25 3.85
C ASN A 238 -1.31 6.76 2.49
N GLU A 239 -1.28 5.45 2.25
CA GLU A 239 -1.93 4.82 1.10
C GLU A 239 -3.46 4.92 1.17
N VAL A 240 -3.99 5.07 2.39
CA VAL A 240 -5.42 5.25 2.62
C VAL A 240 -5.68 6.70 2.99
N LYS A 241 -5.82 7.55 1.98
CA LYS A 241 -6.26 8.93 2.19
C LYS A 241 -7.68 8.92 2.72
N THR A 242 -7.92 9.62 3.82
CA THR A 242 -9.28 9.88 4.30
C THR A 242 -10.07 10.59 3.22
N ASN A 243 -11.13 9.94 2.73
CA ASN A 243 -12.11 10.53 1.83
C ASN A 243 -13.42 10.72 2.59
N ASN A 244 -13.71 11.93 2.96
CA ASN A 244 -14.95 12.28 3.67
C ASN A 244 -16.10 12.68 2.73
N LYS A 245 -15.97 12.42 1.43
CA LYS A 245 -17.00 12.65 0.42
C LYS A 245 -17.43 11.31 -0.15
N LEU A 246 -18.71 11.00 -0.03
CA LEU A 246 -19.35 9.82 -0.57
C LEU A 246 -20.44 10.25 -1.56
N ALA A 247 -20.63 9.53 -2.65
CA ALA A 247 -21.85 9.72 -3.41
C ALA A 247 -23.02 8.94 -2.77
N TYR A 248 -24.24 9.34 -3.07
CA TYR A 248 -25.44 8.57 -2.70
C TYR A 248 -25.28 7.11 -3.17
N GLY A 249 -25.55 6.17 -2.28
CA GLY A 249 -25.40 4.74 -2.52
C GLY A 249 -23.98 4.19 -2.35
N ASP A 250 -22.96 5.05 -2.23
CA ASP A 250 -21.59 4.58 -1.96
C ASP A 250 -21.46 4.09 -0.52
N THR A 251 -20.66 3.06 -0.36
CA THR A 251 -20.23 2.54 0.93
C THR A 251 -18.75 2.80 1.13
N ALA A 252 -18.41 3.27 2.32
CA ALA A 252 -17.04 3.42 2.80
C ALA A 252 -16.89 2.77 4.18
N TYR A 253 -15.67 2.71 4.66
CA TYR A 253 -15.33 2.13 5.96
C TYR A 253 -14.57 3.16 6.78
N ALA A 254 -15.08 3.45 7.98
CA ALA A 254 -14.41 4.33 8.93
C ALA A 254 -13.72 3.48 10.01
N PHE A 255 -12.42 3.75 10.23
CA PHE A 255 -11.66 3.16 11.33
C PHE A 255 -11.27 4.29 12.28
N ILE A 256 -11.51 4.09 13.57
CA ILE A 256 -11.28 5.06 14.62
C ILE A 256 -10.44 4.41 15.71
N TYR A 257 -9.35 5.09 16.09
CA TYR A 257 -8.43 4.66 17.12
C TYR A 257 -8.13 5.82 18.06
N ILE A 258 -8.32 5.61 19.36
CA ILE A 258 -8.25 6.67 20.37
C ILE A 258 -7.27 6.26 21.47
N LYS A 259 -6.33 7.16 21.77
CA LYS A 259 -5.44 7.05 22.93
C LYS A 259 -5.69 8.20 23.89
N ASN A 260 -5.52 7.92 25.18
CA ASN A 260 -5.49 8.94 26.21
C ASN A 260 -4.08 9.56 26.33
N SER A 261 -3.93 10.60 27.18
CA SER A 261 -2.65 11.28 27.42
C SER A 261 -1.57 10.39 28.02
N ASN A 262 -1.93 9.23 28.56
CA ASN A 262 -1.01 8.21 29.06
C ASN A 262 -0.55 7.25 27.97
N GLY A 263 -1.07 7.39 26.72
CA GLY A 263 -0.75 6.51 25.60
C GLY A 263 -1.54 5.20 25.56
N ASP A 264 -2.52 5.01 26.46
CA ASP A 264 -3.35 3.82 26.51
C ASP A 264 -4.41 3.85 25.40
N ASP A 265 -4.69 2.69 24.79
CA ASP A 265 -5.82 2.51 23.90
C ASP A 265 -7.13 2.51 24.70
N VAL A 266 -7.93 3.53 24.47
CA VAL A 266 -9.25 3.72 25.11
C VAL A 266 -10.40 3.63 24.12
N THR A 267 -10.15 3.19 22.90
CA THR A 267 -11.13 3.13 21.80
C THR A 267 -12.42 2.42 22.19
N SER A 268 -12.33 1.31 22.92
CA SER A 268 -13.49 0.51 23.35
C SER A 268 -14.43 1.23 24.34
N GLN A 269 -14.00 2.34 24.93
CA GLN A 269 -14.80 3.15 25.86
C GLN A 269 -15.73 4.10 25.11
N TYR A 270 -15.59 4.23 23.81
CA TYR A 270 -16.33 5.18 22.98
C TYR A 270 -17.29 4.48 22.04
N LYS A 271 -18.41 5.14 21.79
CA LYS A 271 -19.41 4.71 20.81
C LYS A 271 -19.35 5.59 19.58
N VAL A 272 -19.83 5.06 18.48
CA VAL A 272 -19.89 5.77 17.20
C VAL A 272 -21.33 5.81 16.72
N GLU A 273 -21.82 7.01 16.37
CA GLU A 273 -23.19 7.22 15.90
C GLU A 273 -23.22 8.25 14.76
N SER A 274 -24.17 8.12 13.86
CA SER A 274 -24.42 9.16 12.86
C SER A 274 -25.19 10.32 13.47
N SER A 275 -24.81 11.54 13.14
CA SER A 275 -25.58 12.74 13.52
C SER A 275 -26.93 12.84 12.80
N ASP A 276 -27.05 12.18 11.64
CA ASP A 276 -28.29 12.14 10.84
C ASP A 276 -28.34 10.85 10.00
N ASN A 277 -29.11 9.89 10.48
CA ASN A 277 -29.29 8.60 9.81
C ASN A 277 -30.08 8.71 8.48
N SER A 278 -30.74 9.83 8.22
CA SER A 278 -31.38 10.07 6.92
C SER A 278 -30.38 10.46 5.83
N VAL A 279 -29.19 10.92 6.22
CA VAL A 279 -28.10 11.31 5.31
C VAL A 279 -27.00 10.25 5.28
N LEU A 280 -26.59 9.76 6.45
CA LEU A 280 -25.45 8.88 6.64
C LEU A 280 -25.83 7.72 7.55
N LEU A 281 -25.82 6.50 7.03
CA LEU A 281 -26.07 5.30 7.81
C LEU A 281 -24.77 4.67 8.26
N LEU A 282 -24.68 4.29 9.54
CA LEU A 282 -23.55 3.54 10.09
C LEU A 282 -24.01 2.14 10.46
N ALA A 283 -23.34 1.14 9.93
CA ALA A 283 -23.50 -0.26 10.34
C ALA A 283 -22.27 -0.69 11.12
N LYS A 284 -22.47 -1.20 12.34
CA LYS A 284 -21.38 -1.76 13.14
C LYS A 284 -20.96 -3.08 12.49
N GLN A 285 -19.75 -3.14 12.02
CA GLN A 285 -19.11 -4.39 11.64
C GLN A 285 -17.93 -4.63 12.58
N ASP A 286 -17.72 -5.90 12.95
CA ASP A 286 -16.43 -6.33 13.51
C ASP A 286 -15.41 -6.36 12.36
N LEU A 287 -15.06 -5.17 11.88
CA LEU A 287 -14.00 -5.04 10.90
C LEU A 287 -12.72 -5.50 11.58
N GLN A 288 -12.17 -6.60 11.08
CA GLN A 288 -10.94 -7.17 11.62
C GLN A 288 -9.82 -6.15 11.47
N SER A 289 -9.45 -5.54 12.57
CA SER A 289 -8.30 -4.68 12.67
C SER A 289 -7.07 -5.55 12.94
N SER A 290 -6.20 -5.66 11.95
CA SER A 290 -4.88 -6.29 12.08
C SER A 290 -3.77 -5.24 11.96
N GLY A 291 -2.59 -5.55 12.45
CA GLY A 291 -1.47 -4.62 12.38
C GLY A 291 -1.71 -3.32 13.15
N ASP A 292 -1.49 -2.18 12.50
CA ASP A 292 -1.62 -0.85 13.12
C ASP A 292 -3.08 -0.48 13.50
N PHE A 293 -4.08 -1.21 12.97
CA PHE A 293 -5.50 -1.00 13.25
C PHE A 293 -6.02 -1.89 14.39
N LYS A 294 -5.16 -2.71 14.99
CA LYS A 294 -5.54 -3.54 16.13
C LYS A 294 -6.04 -2.65 17.26
N GLY A 295 -7.25 -2.91 17.71
CA GLY A 295 -7.94 -2.12 18.73
C GLY A 295 -8.82 -0.99 18.18
N SER A 296 -8.73 -0.64 16.88
CA SER A 296 -9.63 0.36 16.31
C SER A 296 -11.08 -0.14 16.25
N THR A 297 -12.02 0.80 16.35
CA THR A 297 -13.43 0.54 16.02
C THR A 297 -13.64 0.78 14.54
N GLY A 298 -14.05 -0.27 13.81
CA GLY A 298 -14.41 -0.19 12.39
C GLY A 298 -15.92 -0.09 12.20
N VAL A 299 -16.37 0.80 11.33
CA VAL A 299 -17.78 1.00 10.98
C VAL A 299 -17.93 1.12 9.47
N GLU A 300 -18.93 0.43 8.93
CA GLU A 300 -19.38 0.66 7.56
C GLU A 300 -20.22 1.93 7.51
N VAL A 301 -19.95 2.77 6.51
CA VAL A 301 -20.53 4.10 6.32
C VAL A 301 -21.21 4.15 4.96
N THR A 302 -22.53 4.30 4.91
CA THR A 302 -23.29 4.36 3.66
C THR A 302 -23.95 5.73 3.49
N GLY A 303 -23.73 6.35 2.31
CA GLY A 303 -24.42 7.59 1.93
C GLY A 303 -25.87 7.32 1.50
N VAL A 304 -26.86 7.80 2.25
CA VAL A 304 -28.28 7.51 2.05
C VAL A 304 -29.01 8.65 1.34
N LYS A 305 -28.59 9.87 1.52
CA LYS A 305 -29.18 11.07 0.91
C LYS A 305 -28.14 12.17 0.83
N ALA A 306 -28.16 12.94 -0.26
CA ALA A 306 -27.28 14.10 -0.39
C ALA A 306 -27.47 15.07 0.77
N GLY A 307 -26.35 15.48 1.37
CA GLY A 307 -26.32 16.33 2.55
C GLY A 307 -25.01 16.22 3.31
N SER A 308 -24.95 16.89 4.47
CA SER A 308 -23.80 16.82 5.38
C SER A 308 -24.24 16.17 6.67
N ALA A 309 -23.46 15.22 7.14
CA ALA A 309 -23.63 14.59 8.44
C ALA A 309 -22.26 14.38 9.10
N TYR A 310 -22.28 13.97 10.36
CA TYR A 310 -21.08 13.68 11.12
C TYR A 310 -21.09 12.25 11.62
N ILE A 311 -19.94 11.62 11.64
CA ILE A 311 -19.71 10.45 12.48
C ILE A 311 -19.31 10.99 13.85
N ASN A 312 -20.22 10.92 14.82
CA ASN A 312 -19.99 11.37 16.18
C ASN A 312 -19.37 10.25 17.00
N VAL A 313 -18.32 10.57 17.72
CA VAL A 313 -17.70 9.70 18.72
C VAL A 313 -18.15 10.17 20.09
N LEU A 314 -18.76 9.29 20.86
CA LEU A 314 -19.37 9.58 22.14
C LEU A 314 -18.65 8.86 23.27
N ASN A 315 -18.52 9.50 24.41
CA ASN A 315 -18.05 8.85 25.65
C ASN A 315 -19.16 8.00 26.29
N ALA A 316 -18.85 7.37 27.41
CA ALA A 316 -19.78 6.50 28.16
C ALA A 316 -21.07 7.24 28.59
N ASP A 317 -21.00 8.55 28.84
CA ASP A 317 -22.13 9.39 29.23
C ASP A 317 -22.99 9.84 28.04
N GLY A 318 -22.66 9.43 26.82
CA GLY A 318 -23.33 9.83 25.60
C GLY A 318 -22.97 11.25 25.11
N LYS A 319 -21.93 11.86 25.67
CA LYS A 319 -21.45 13.17 25.22
C LYS A 319 -20.56 13.02 24.00
N VAL A 320 -20.83 13.82 22.97
CA VAL A 320 -19.99 13.87 21.76
C VAL A 320 -18.64 14.50 22.12
N ILE A 321 -17.58 13.75 21.90
CA ILE A 321 -16.19 14.20 22.12
C ILE A 321 -15.51 14.61 20.82
N LYS A 322 -15.93 14.03 19.69
CA LYS A 322 -15.41 14.31 18.36
C LYS A 322 -16.50 14.13 17.33
N SER A 323 -16.51 14.97 16.30
CA SER A 323 -17.38 14.85 15.13
C SER A 323 -16.52 14.83 13.87
N LEU A 324 -16.68 13.80 13.07
CA LEU A 324 -15.95 13.62 11.81
C LEU A 324 -16.90 14.00 10.68
N PRO A 325 -16.64 15.08 9.94
CA PRO A 325 -17.54 15.53 8.90
C PRO A 325 -17.53 14.57 7.71
N VAL A 326 -18.73 14.22 7.22
CA VAL A 326 -18.94 13.46 6.00
C VAL A 326 -19.95 14.21 5.14
N VAL A 327 -19.64 14.34 3.87
CA VAL A 327 -20.52 14.94 2.88
C VAL A 327 -21.01 13.84 1.95
N VAL A 328 -22.31 13.59 1.96
CA VAL A 328 -22.95 12.72 0.96
C VAL A 328 -23.36 13.60 -0.23
N GLN A 329 -22.79 13.30 -1.36
CA GLN A 329 -23.01 14.00 -2.62
C GLN A 329 -24.20 13.34 -3.36
N ASP A 330 -24.71 14.00 -4.40
CA ASP A 330 -25.75 13.43 -5.25
C ASP A 330 -25.32 12.09 -5.88
N ILE A 331 -26.33 11.30 -6.31
CA ILE A 331 -26.08 10.08 -7.05
C ILE A 331 -25.15 10.36 -8.24
N ARG A 332 -24.26 9.43 -8.50
CA ARG A 332 -23.33 9.51 -9.65
C ARG A 332 -24.09 9.65 -10.95
N LYS A 333 -23.58 10.45 -11.85
CA LYS A 333 -24.12 10.64 -13.19
C LYS A 333 -22.96 10.70 -14.19
N LEU A 334 -23.08 10.01 -15.28
CA LEU A 334 -22.11 10.13 -16.36
C LEU A 334 -22.09 11.58 -16.87
N THR A 335 -20.90 12.19 -16.93
CA THR A 335 -20.75 13.60 -17.36
C THR A 335 -19.72 13.79 -18.44
N THR A 336 -18.68 12.97 -18.44
CA THR A 336 -17.51 13.18 -19.31
C THR A 336 -17.11 11.89 -19.99
N VAL A 337 -16.71 12.00 -21.25
CA VAL A 337 -16.07 10.92 -22.03
C VAL A 337 -14.68 11.36 -22.47
N LYS A 338 -13.69 10.52 -22.23
CA LYS A 338 -12.37 10.60 -22.85
C LYS A 338 -12.30 9.55 -23.94
N CYS A 339 -12.09 9.96 -25.16
CA CYS A 339 -12.04 9.06 -26.30
C CYS A 339 -10.98 9.50 -27.31
N ASP A 340 -10.51 8.54 -28.07
CA ASP A 340 -9.57 8.75 -29.17
C ASP A 340 -10.27 8.53 -30.51
N ASP A 341 -9.82 9.24 -31.54
CA ASP A 341 -10.16 8.95 -32.93
C ASP A 341 -9.38 7.71 -33.41
N ILE A 342 -9.87 7.03 -34.41
CA ILE A 342 -9.25 5.81 -34.92
C ILE A 342 -9.05 5.85 -36.44
N THR A 343 -7.97 5.23 -36.91
CA THR A 343 -7.76 4.97 -38.33
C THR A 343 -7.76 3.47 -38.58
N VAL A 344 -8.62 3.00 -39.47
CA VAL A 344 -8.81 1.59 -39.80
C VAL A 344 -8.71 1.42 -41.34
N THR A 345 -8.52 0.20 -41.79
CA THR A 345 -8.47 -0.08 -43.25
C THR A 345 -9.63 -0.97 -43.68
N ASN A 346 -10.13 -0.70 -44.87
CA ASN A 346 -11.12 -1.53 -45.56
C ASN A 346 -10.50 -2.50 -46.59
N THR A 347 -9.17 -2.55 -46.66
CA THR A 347 -8.47 -3.42 -47.62
C THR A 347 -8.66 -4.88 -47.26
N ARG A 348 -9.13 -5.67 -48.21
CA ARG A 348 -9.35 -7.11 -47.99
C ARG A 348 -8.03 -7.85 -47.80
N GLY A 349 -8.01 -8.81 -46.85
CA GLY A 349 -6.86 -9.66 -46.60
C GLY A 349 -5.87 -9.11 -45.57
N VAL A 350 -6.19 -7.99 -44.94
CA VAL A 350 -5.47 -7.43 -43.78
C VAL A 350 -6.42 -7.26 -42.60
N ASN A 351 -5.91 -6.90 -41.46
CA ASN A 351 -6.74 -6.63 -40.29
C ASN A 351 -7.64 -5.40 -40.52
N ASN A 352 -8.95 -5.58 -40.51
CA ASN A 352 -9.94 -4.52 -40.71
C ASN A 352 -10.60 -4.08 -39.39
N VAL A 353 -10.24 -4.65 -38.30
CA VAL A 353 -10.84 -4.42 -36.97
C VAL A 353 -9.80 -3.82 -36.04
N ASP A 354 -10.15 -2.72 -35.41
CA ASP A 354 -9.32 -2.14 -34.37
C ASP A 354 -10.18 -1.45 -33.30
N SER A 355 -9.60 -1.21 -32.12
CA SER A 355 -10.28 -0.61 -30.98
C SER A 355 -9.57 0.66 -30.52
N ALA A 356 -10.35 1.63 -30.07
CA ALA A 356 -9.84 2.86 -29.50
C ALA A 356 -10.48 3.14 -28.13
N LYS A 357 -9.84 3.99 -27.37
CA LYS A 357 -10.25 4.39 -26.02
C LYS A 357 -11.61 5.10 -26.05
N PHE A 358 -12.47 4.72 -25.10
CA PHE A 358 -13.75 5.37 -24.84
C PHE A 358 -14.10 5.20 -23.36
N GLU A 359 -13.55 6.04 -22.50
CA GLU A 359 -13.72 5.97 -21.06
C GLU A 359 -14.76 6.98 -20.59
N ALA A 360 -15.74 6.54 -19.80
CA ALA A 360 -16.72 7.41 -19.17
C ALA A 360 -16.34 7.74 -17.71
N TYR A 361 -16.65 8.95 -17.29
CA TYR A 361 -16.43 9.46 -15.95
C TYR A 361 -17.71 10.12 -15.42
N ASP A 362 -17.93 9.97 -14.12
CA ASP A 362 -19.00 10.67 -13.43
C ASP A 362 -18.63 12.14 -13.12
N GLN A 363 -19.54 12.88 -12.48
CA GLN A 363 -19.33 14.27 -12.05
C GLN A 363 -18.27 14.42 -10.95
N TYR A 364 -17.80 13.33 -10.36
CA TYR A 364 -16.76 13.30 -9.33
C TYR A 364 -15.42 12.80 -9.88
N GLU A 365 -15.31 12.74 -11.20
CA GLU A 365 -14.11 12.27 -11.95
C GLU A 365 -13.78 10.79 -11.70
N LYS A 366 -14.72 10.00 -11.17
CA LYS A 366 -14.53 8.56 -11.00
C LYS A 366 -14.85 7.87 -12.33
N LYS A 367 -13.94 7.02 -12.80
CA LYS A 367 -14.17 6.17 -13.96
C LYS A 367 -15.33 5.23 -13.69
N THR A 368 -16.24 5.13 -14.63
CA THR A 368 -17.44 4.29 -14.55
C THR A 368 -17.46 3.33 -15.73
N ASP A 369 -17.76 2.07 -15.47
CA ASP A 369 -17.84 1.05 -16.51
C ASP A 369 -19.01 1.31 -17.44
N ILE A 370 -18.73 1.26 -18.76
CA ILE A 370 -19.73 1.38 -19.80
C ILE A 370 -20.34 -0.01 -20.02
N SER A 371 -21.67 -0.08 -20.01
CA SER A 371 -22.40 -1.33 -20.22
C SER A 371 -22.97 -1.47 -21.61
N SER A 372 -23.28 -0.34 -22.26
CA SER A 372 -23.78 -0.32 -23.65
C SER A 372 -23.46 1.01 -24.34
N ILE A 373 -23.43 0.96 -25.64
CA ILE A 373 -23.32 2.14 -26.52
C ILE A 373 -24.41 2.11 -27.58
N ASP A 374 -24.98 3.30 -27.87
CA ASP A 374 -25.79 3.58 -29.05
C ASP A 374 -24.98 4.46 -29.99
N THR A 375 -24.98 4.15 -31.27
CA THR A 375 -24.18 4.89 -32.24
C THR A 375 -25.00 5.50 -33.38
N THR A 376 -24.66 6.73 -33.75
CA THR A 376 -25.34 7.44 -34.84
C THR A 376 -24.32 8.10 -35.76
N ILE A 377 -24.45 7.91 -37.06
CA ILE A 377 -23.60 8.54 -38.05
C ILE A 377 -23.96 10.03 -38.17
N VAL A 378 -23.00 10.89 -37.83
CA VAL A 378 -23.13 12.35 -37.95
C VAL A 378 -22.73 12.80 -39.35
N SER A 379 -21.67 12.21 -39.90
CA SER A 379 -21.26 12.41 -41.29
C SER A 379 -20.56 11.16 -41.82
N ALA A 380 -20.64 10.96 -43.13
CA ALA A 380 -20.02 9.85 -43.84
C ALA A 380 -19.47 10.30 -45.17
N PRO A 381 -18.52 9.57 -45.80
CA PRO A 381 -18.04 9.83 -47.14
C PRO A 381 -19.18 9.79 -48.15
N SER A 382 -19.20 10.72 -49.10
CA SER A 382 -20.25 10.81 -50.13
C SER A 382 -20.38 9.56 -51.01
N LYS A 383 -19.31 8.76 -51.06
CA LYS A 383 -19.27 7.48 -51.82
C LYS A 383 -19.98 6.34 -51.08
N ASP A 384 -20.28 6.49 -49.79
CA ASP A 384 -21.02 5.48 -49.02
C ASP A 384 -22.51 5.82 -49.02
N THR A 385 -23.24 5.10 -49.85
CA THR A 385 -24.70 5.25 -49.97
C THR A 385 -25.47 4.40 -48.91
N THR A 386 -24.79 3.53 -48.24
CA THR A 386 -25.36 2.62 -47.23
C THR A 386 -25.29 3.24 -45.83
N ASN A 387 -24.11 3.67 -45.43
CA ASN A 387 -23.83 4.23 -44.10
C ASN A 387 -23.90 5.77 -44.17
N THR A 388 -25.09 6.31 -44.13
CA THR A 388 -25.35 7.73 -44.33
C THR A 388 -25.71 8.45 -43.03
N LYS A 389 -25.61 9.77 -43.02
CA LYS A 389 -25.97 10.63 -41.90
C LYS A 389 -27.33 10.25 -41.30
N GLY A 390 -27.41 10.17 -39.99
CA GLY A 390 -28.61 9.87 -39.23
C GLY A 390 -28.91 8.37 -39.05
N LYS A 391 -28.20 7.49 -39.75
CA LYS A 391 -28.32 6.04 -39.53
C LYS A 391 -27.49 5.58 -38.33
N SER A 392 -27.88 4.42 -37.74
CA SER A 392 -27.07 3.75 -36.73
C SER A 392 -25.76 3.25 -37.31
N ALA A 393 -24.69 3.37 -36.56
CA ALA A 393 -23.38 2.79 -36.86
C ALA A 393 -23.14 1.45 -36.12
N ASN A 394 -24.11 0.92 -35.40
CA ASN A 394 -23.96 -0.30 -34.60
C ASN A 394 -23.52 -1.53 -35.41
N ALA A 395 -23.68 -1.51 -36.72
CA ALA A 395 -23.20 -2.58 -37.60
C ALA A 395 -21.66 -2.65 -37.71
N PHE A 396 -20.97 -1.55 -37.45
CA PHE A 396 -19.52 -1.46 -37.57
C PHE A 396 -18.83 -0.78 -36.38
N VAL A 397 -19.58 -0.21 -35.42
CA VAL A 397 -19.07 0.35 -34.17
C VAL A 397 -19.75 -0.37 -33.01
N THR A 398 -18.99 -1.07 -32.21
CA THR A 398 -19.49 -1.83 -31.04
C THR A 398 -18.66 -1.52 -29.81
N LEU A 399 -19.19 -1.83 -28.63
CA LEU A 399 -18.42 -1.77 -27.38
C LEU A 399 -17.36 -2.86 -27.35
N ASP A 400 -16.18 -2.55 -26.84
CA ASP A 400 -15.08 -3.48 -26.62
C ASP A 400 -14.63 -3.39 -25.14
N GLY A 401 -15.02 -4.39 -24.35
CA GLY A 401 -14.88 -4.33 -22.90
C GLY A 401 -15.78 -3.27 -22.27
N HIS A 402 -15.24 -2.49 -21.32
CA HIS A 402 -15.98 -1.47 -20.58
C HIS A 402 -15.45 -0.04 -20.82
N ASP A 403 -14.42 0.11 -21.64
CA ASP A 403 -13.69 1.37 -21.79
C ASP A 403 -13.11 1.62 -23.19
N LYS A 404 -13.56 0.86 -24.19
CA LYS A 404 -13.16 1.02 -25.57
C LYS A 404 -14.34 0.84 -26.50
N TYR A 405 -14.25 1.43 -27.69
CA TYR A 405 -15.10 1.07 -28.81
C TYR A 405 -14.28 0.37 -29.89
N LYS A 406 -14.88 -0.56 -30.59
CA LYS A 406 -14.30 -1.35 -31.66
C LYS A 406 -14.95 -0.97 -33.01
N VAL A 407 -14.15 -0.87 -34.04
CA VAL A 407 -14.59 -0.58 -35.40
C VAL A 407 -14.23 -1.74 -36.34
N ASP A 408 -15.21 -2.24 -37.06
CA ASP A 408 -15.01 -3.13 -38.23
C ASP A 408 -15.19 -2.36 -39.53
N ALA A 409 -14.10 -2.12 -40.23
CA ALA A 409 -14.10 -1.34 -41.47
C ALA A 409 -14.31 -2.18 -42.74
N SER A 410 -14.48 -3.50 -42.66
CA SER A 410 -14.53 -4.42 -43.81
C SER A 410 -15.60 -4.05 -44.85
N GLY A 411 -16.71 -3.44 -44.41
CA GLY A 411 -17.82 -3.00 -45.30
C GLY A 411 -17.85 -1.51 -45.61
N LEU A 412 -16.91 -0.72 -45.05
CA LEU A 412 -16.93 0.74 -45.17
C LEU A 412 -16.24 1.26 -46.44
N LYS A 413 -16.62 2.45 -46.88
CA LYS A 413 -15.94 3.16 -47.97
C LYS A 413 -14.81 4.04 -47.40
N GLU A 414 -13.76 4.23 -48.21
CA GLU A 414 -12.65 5.12 -47.87
C GLU A 414 -13.13 6.55 -47.59
N GLY A 415 -12.63 7.15 -46.52
CA GLY A 415 -12.95 8.48 -46.05
C GLY A 415 -13.14 8.56 -44.54
N THR A 416 -13.69 9.66 -44.04
CA THR A 416 -13.91 9.86 -42.62
C THR A 416 -15.40 9.78 -42.28
N TYR A 417 -15.71 8.94 -41.30
CA TYR A 417 -17.01 8.87 -40.65
C TYR A 417 -16.92 9.59 -39.32
N SER A 418 -17.81 10.56 -39.08
CA SER A 418 -17.98 11.10 -37.72
C SER A 418 -19.18 10.38 -37.09
N VAL A 419 -18.94 9.67 -36.03
CA VAL A 419 -19.94 8.86 -35.31
C VAL A 419 -20.15 9.40 -33.92
N LYS A 420 -21.39 9.74 -33.57
CA LYS A 420 -21.79 10.01 -32.21
C LYS A 420 -21.93 8.67 -31.48
N ILE A 421 -21.14 8.45 -30.45
CA ILE A 421 -21.29 7.33 -29.54
C ILE A 421 -21.94 7.87 -28.26
N GLU A 422 -23.04 7.25 -27.87
CA GLU A 422 -23.77 7.55 -26.66
C GLU A 422 -23.66 6.34 -25.69
N ALA A 423 -23.08 6.54 -24.54
CA ALA A 423 -22.79 5.50 -23.57
C ALA A 423 -23.75 5.53 -22.39
N SER A 424 -24.08 4.35 -21.87
CA SER A 424 -24.83 4.16 -20.64
C SER A 424 -24.15 3.15 -19.71
N THR A 425 -24.55 3.18 -18.44
CA THR A 425 -24.07 2.27 -17.40
C THR A 425 -25.22 1.58 -16.69
N VAL A 426 -24.98 0.39 -16.18
CA VAL A 426 -25.88 -0.34 -15.27
C VAL A 426 -25.42 -0.31 -13.82
N ASP A 427 -24.31 0.41 -13.51
CA ASP A 427 -23.83 0.59 -12.16
C ASP A 427 -24.99 1.05 -11.24
N SER A 428 -25.25 0.31 -10.17
CA SER A 428 -26.33 0.59 -9.22
C SER A 428 -26.16 1.92 -8.48
N ASN A 429 -24.92 2.38 -8.37
CA ASN A 429 -24.55 3.62 -7.69
C ASN A 429 -24.49 4.82 -8.66
N CYS A 430 -24.94 4.63 -9.90
CA CYS A 430 -25.01 5.65 -10.93
C CYS A 430 -26.44 5.79 -11.46
N ASP A 431 -26.84 7.02 -11.78
CA ASP A 431 -28.14 7.27 -12.42
C ASP A 431 -28.16 6.69 -13.84
N LYS A 432 -28.88 5.58 -13.99
CA LYS A 432 -28.98 4.81 -15.25
C LYS A 432 -29.69 5.57 -16.37
N ASN A 433 -30.43 6.63 -16.03
CA ASN A 433 -31.16 7.44 -17.02
C ASN A 433 -30.27 8.49 -17.69
N VAL A 434 -29.08 8.72 -17.14
CA VAL A 434 -28.12 9.70 -17.68
C VAL A 434 -27.17 8.99 -18.62
N LYS A 435 -27.18 9.43 -19.86
CA LYS A 435 -26.25 9.00 -20.90
C LYS A 435 -25.25 10.10 -21.19
N VAL A 436 -24.07 9.73 -21.61
CA VAL A 436 -23.03 10.65 -22.04
C VAL A 436 -22.63 10.34 -23.48
N SER A 437 -22.37 11.36 -24.28
CA SER A 437 -22.03 11.14 -25.67
C SER A 437 -20.82 11.92 -26.14
N ARG A 438 -20.11 11.35 -27.12
CA ARG A 438 -19.00 11.99 -27.81
C ARG A 438 -19.03 11.63 -29.28
N ILE A 439 -18.56 12.56 -30.12
CA ILE A 439 -18.32 12.31 -31.55
C ILE A 439 -16.88 11.86 -31.68
N VAL A 440 -16.67 10.72 -32.32
CA VAL A 440 -15.37 10.18 -32.71
C VAL A 440 -15.23 10.22 -34.22
N ASN A 441 -14.01 10.41 -34.72
CA ASN A 441 -13.71 10.35 -36.12
C ASN A 441 -13.05 9.01 -36.47
N ILE A 442 -13.68 8.27 -37.35
CA ILE A 442 -13.21 6.98 -37.85
C ILE A 442 -12.69 7.23 -39.26
N LYS A 443 -11.38 7.24 -39.45
CA LYS A 443 -10.75 7.41 -40.75
C LYS A 443 -10.55 6.04 -41.38
N VAL A 444 -11.22 5.78 -42.47
CA VAL A 444 -11.09 4.55 -43.27
C VAL A 444 -10.13 4.80 -44.42
N VAL A 445 -9.09 3.99 -44.53
CA VAL A 445 -8.08 4.10 -45.61
C VAL A 445 -7.97 2.81 -46.40
N SER A 446 -7.66 2.92 -47.69
CA SER A 446 -7.21 1.78 -48.49
C SER A 446 -5.67 1.72 -48.46
N VAL A 447 -5.13 0.54 -48.22
CA VAL A 447 -3.69 0.32 -48.12
C VAL A 447 -3.20 -0.66 -49.18
N ASP A 448 -2.00 -0.42 -49.69
CA ASP A 448 -1.25 -1.37 -50.49
C ASP A 448 -0.08 -1.88 -49.68
N THR A 449 -0.19 -3.12 -49.20
CA THR A 449 0.82 -3.73 -48.28
C THR A 449 2.19 -3.92 -48.95
N THR A 450 2.26 -3.80 -50.28
CA THR A 450 3.50 -3.96 -51.04
C THR A 450 4.18 -2.62 -51.38
N LYS A 451 3.42 -1.52 -51.41
CA LYS A 451 3.93 -0.21 -51.86
C LYS A 451 3.90 0.85 -50.78
N ASP A 452 2.89 0.82 -49.91
CA ASP A 452 2.76 1.85 -48.88
C ASP A 452 3.78 1.63 -47.77
N ALA A 453 4.36 2.70 -47.25
CA ALA A 453 5.31 2.67 -46.14
C ALA A 453 4.64 2.14 -44.87
N ALA A 454 5.27 1.15 -44.24
CA ALA A 454 4.85 0.60 -42.97
C ALA A 454 5.58 1.25 -41.80
N SER A 455 4.88 1.42 -40.68
CA SER A 455 5.45 1.71 -39.38
C SER A 455 5.07 0.61 -38.38
N TYR A 456 5.85 0.48 -37.31
CA TYR A 456 5.67 -0.58 -36.36
C TYR A 456 5.66 -0.03 -34.93
N LYS A 457 4.90 -0.67 -34.05
CA LYS A 457 4.85 -0.32 -32.62
C LYS A 457 5.06 -1.56 -31.77
N LEU A 458 6.11 -1.54 -30.97
CA LEU A 458 6.35 -2.56 -29.97
C LEU A 458 5.50 -2.26 -28.72
N ASN A 459 4.66 -3.21 -28.35
CA ASN A 459 3.80 -3.16 -27.18
C ASN A 459 4.27 -4.16 -26.14
N VAL A 460 4.05 -3.84 -24.86
CA VAL A 460 4.17 -4.78 -23.74
C VAL A 460 2.86 -4.78 -22.97
N SER A 461 2.43 -5.94 -22.50
CA SER A 461 1.14 -6.09 -21.81
C SER A 461 1.04 -5.28 -20.51
N THR A 462 2.18 -4.99 -19.87
CA THR A 462 2.26 -4.10 -18.72
C THR A 462 3.62 -3.44 -18.63
N ALA A 463 3.65 -2.19 -18.17
CA ALA A 463 4.89 -1.47 -17.91
C ALA A 463 5.56 -1.89 -16.59
N LYS A 464 4.80 -2.53 -15.68
CA LYS A 464 5.28 -2.96 -14.37
C LYS A 464 4.53 -4.20 -13.92
N THR A 465 5.25 -5.16 -13.35
CA THR A 465 4.67 -6.36 -12.74
C THR A 465 5.34 -6.67 -11.41
N ASP A 466 4.62 -7.34 -10.51
CA ASP A 466 5.10 -7.74 -9.20
C ASP A 466 5.12 -9.26 -9.09
N LEU A 467 6.26 -9.82 -8.67
CA LEU A 467 6.40 -11.25 -8.41
C LEU A 467 5.68 -11.68 -7.12
N ALA A 468 5.29 -10.75 -6.25
CA ALA A 468 4.65 -11.10 -4.99
C ALA A 468 3.42 -11.99 -5.19
N VAL A 469 3.33 -13.03 -4.34
CA VAL A 469 2.23 -14.00 -4.31
C VAL A 469 1.89 -14.29 -2.87
N ALA A 470 0.68 -13.94 -2.42
CA ALA A 470 0.22 -14.31 -1.09
C ALA A 470 0.01 -15.83 -1.01
N TYR A 471 0.37 -16.44 0.13
CA TYR A 471 0.10 -17.86 0.36
C TYR A 471 -1.41 -18.14 0.24
N GLY A 472 -1.76 -19.19 -0.48
CA GLY A 472 -3.16 -19.53 -0.76
C GLY A 472 -3.73 -18.94 -2.06
N THR A 473 -2.94 -18.14 -2.81
CA THR A 473 -3.31 -17.76 -4.18
C THR A 473 -3.46 -19.01 -5.05
N SER A 474 -4.45 -19.04 -5.93
CA SER A 474 -4.70 -20.19 -6.79
C SER A 474 -3.52 -20.48 -7.71
N GLU A 475 -3.29 -21.75 -8.02
CA GLU A 475 -2.20 -22.14 -8.94
C GLU A 475 -2.35 -21.53 -10.32
N SER A 476 -3.61 -21.39 -10.81
CA SER A 476 -3.90 -20.76 -12.09
C SER A 476 -3.50 -19.30 -12.12
N ASP A 477 -3.76 -18.55 -11.04
CA ASP A 477 -3.40 -17.14 -10.95
C ASP A 477 -1.88 -16.95 -10.85
N ILE A 478 -1.20 -17.86 -10.16
CA ILE A 478 0.26 -17.82 -10.04
C ILE A 478 0.91 -18.12 -11.40
N LEU A 479 0.50 -19.20 -12.06
CA LEU A 479 1.04 -19.60 -13.36
C LEU A 479 0.63 -18.65 -14.48
N GLY A 480 -0.49 -17.93 -14.32
CA GLY A 480 -0.95 -16.88 -15.22
C GLY A 480 -0.16 -15.57 -15.14
N LYS A 481 0.74 -15.41 -14.16
CA LYS A 481 1.60 -14.21 -14.09
C LYS A 481 2.62 -14.22 -15.23
N GLN A 482 2.36 -13.36 -16.22
CA GLN A 482 3.19 -13.26 -17.42
C GLN A 482 3.27 -11.82 -17.92
N VAL A 483 4.29 -11.54 -18.72
CA VAL A 483 4.36 -10.34 -19.57
C VAL A 483 4.53 -10.82 -21.01
N THR A 484 3.70 -10.27 -21.89
CA THR A 484 3.78 -10.51 -23.34
C THR A 484 4.18 -9.25 -24.05
N ALA A 485 4.95 -9.41 -25.11
CA ALA A 485 5.34 -8.35 -26.02
C ALA A 485 4.92 -8.73 -27.43
N THR A 486 4.40 -7.77 -28.16
CA THR A 486 3.93 -7.92 -29.54
C THR A 486 4.30 -6.71 -30.35
N VAL A 487 4.38 -6.85 -31.65
CA VAL A 487 4.55 -5.73 -32.58
C VAL A 487 3.29 -5.60 -33.43
N ASP A 488 2.74 -4.38 -33.49
CA ASP A 488 1.68 -4.04 -34.42
C ASP A 488 2.28 -3.34 -35.64
N LYS A 489 1.79 -3.68 -36.84
CA LYS A 489 2.16 -3.07 -38.10
C LYS A 489 1.07 -2.10 -38.52
N TYR A 490 1.47 -0.90 -38.88
CA TYR A 490 0.58 0.18 -39.35
C TYR A 490 0.96 0.64 -40.76
N ILE A 491 -0.04 0.89 -41.58
CA ILE A 491 0.10 1.52 -42.88
C ILE A 491 -0.91 2.66 -42.97
N LYS A 492 -0.47 3.87 -43.34
CA LYS A 492 -1.32 5.09 -43.38
C LYS A 492 -2.04 5.35 -42.04
N GLY A 493 -1.47 4.87 -40.93
CA GLY A 493 -2.03 4.98 -39.59
C GLY A 493 -3.07 3.90 -39.23
N ALA A 494 -3.46 3.03 -40.16
CA ALA A 494 -4.32 1.89 -39.87
C ALA A 494 -3.49 0.67 -39.45
N LYS A 495 -3.91 -0.03 -38.41
CA LYS A 495 -3.32 -1.27 -37.97
C LYS A 495 -3.69 -2.39 -38.96
N VAL A 496 -2.73 -2.82 -39.76
CA VAL A 496 -2.92 -3.85 -40.80
C VAL A 496 -2.57 -5.24 -40.37
N GLU A 497 -1.79 -5.34 -39.32
CA GLU A 497 -1.38 -6.61 -38.70
C GLU A 497 -1.16 -6.35 -37.22
N ALA A 498 -1.64 -7.22 -36.38
CA ALA A 498 -1.58 -7.09 -34.92
C ALA A 498 -0.83 -8.27 -34.31
N ASP A 499 -0.30 -8.06 -33.11
CA ASP A 499 0.25 -9.10 -32.24
C ASP A 499 1.35 -9.96 -32.92
N ILE A 500 2.17 -9.36 -33.80
CA ILE A 500 3.31 -10.04 -34.39
C ILE A 500 4.29 -10.39 -33.27
N GLN A 501 4.68 -11.65 -33.19
CA GLN A 501 5.58 -12.17 -32.15
C GLN A 501 6.94 -12.61 -32.69
N ASP A 502 7.20 -12.48 -33.99
CA ASP A 502 8.45 -12.88 -34.61
C ASP A 502 9.63 -12.08 -34.06
N GLU A 503 10.73 -12.79 -33.75
CA GLU A 503 11.99 -12.21 -33.29
C GLU A 503 11.89 -11.19 -32.14
N ILE A 504 11.00 -11.45 -31.17
CA ILE A 504 10.91 -10.63 -29.96
C ILE A 504 11.71 -11.30 -28.84
N THR A 505 12.78 -10.63 -28.42
CA THR A 505 13.67 -11.07 -27.35
C THR A 505 13.40 -10.28 -26.07
N ILE A 506 13.26 -10.98 -24.94
CA ILE A 506 13.20 -10.36 -23.61
C ILE A 506 14.46 -10.70 -22.84
N LYS A 507 15.13 -9.68 -22.32
CA LYS A 507 16.35 -9.81 -21.50
C LYS A 507 16.06 -9.33 -20.08
N ASN A 508 16.56 -10.08 -19.10
CA ASN A 508 16.47 -9.69 -17.70
C ASN A 508 17.46 -8.54 -17.37
N PRO A 509 17.46 -8.00 -16.13
CA PRO A 509 18.30 -6.85 -15.77
C PRO A 509 19.82 -7.05 -15.94
N ASP A 510 20.30 -8.29 -15.95
CA ASP A 510 21.74 -8.57 -16.17
C ASP A 510 22.09 -8.81 -17.66
N GLY A 511 21.09 -8.66 -18.55
CA GLY A 511 21.27 -8.84 -19.99
C GLY A 511 21.09 -10.27 -20.49
N THR A 512 20.82 -11.24 -19.61
CA THR A 512 20.55 -12.62 -20.02
C THR A 512 19.20 -12.70 -20.74
N THR A 513 19.17 -13.35 -21.88
CA THR A 513 17.93 -13.63 -22.61
C THR A 513 17.08 -14.63 -21.86
N VAL A 514 15.83 -14.27 -21.54
CA VAL A 514 14.85 -15.10 -20.83
C VAL A 514 13.68 -15.53 -21.71
N SER A 515 13.52 -14.90 -22.87
CA SER A 515 12.53 -15.26 -23.87
C SER A 515 12.99 -14.85 -25.27
N THR A 516 12.62 -15.63 -26.28
CA THR A 516 12.85 -15.35 -27.71
C THR A 516 11.57 -15.32 -28.52
N ASN A 517 10.41 -15.44 -27.86
CA ASN A 517 9.09 -15.48 -28.49
C ASN A 517 8.13 -14.39 -27.95
N GLY A 518 8.69 -13.34 -27.33
CA GLY A 518 7.91 -12.22 -26.81
C GLY A 518 7.06 -12.52 -25.58
N ALA A 519 7.17 -13.70 -24.96
CA ALA A 519 6.41 -14.02 -23.76
C ALA A 519 7.35 -14.47 -22.64
N ILE A 520 7.11 -13.99 -21.43
CA ILE A 520 7.81 -14.44 -20.22
C ILE A 520 6.80 -14.84 -19.15
N ASN A 521 6.85 -16.08 -18.73
CA ASN A 521 6.13 -16.58 -17.56
C ASN A 521 7.05 -16.51 -16.36
N PHE A 522 6.59 -15.90 -15.27
CA PHE A 522 7.41 -15.74 -14.08
C PHE A 522 7.46 -16.98 -13.22
N TYR A 523 6.49 -17.87 -13.36
CA TYR A 523 6.38 -19.11 -12.59
C TYR A 523 6.25 -20.32 -13.49
N THR A 524 6.78 -21.44 -13.02
CA THR A 524 6.66 -22.74 -13.66
C THR A 524 6.18 -23.79 -12.67
N ALA A 525 5.37 -24.75 -13.13
CA ALA A 525 5.06 -25.94 -12.36
C ALA A 525 6.07 -27.04 -12.73
N THR A 526 6.72 -27.64 -11.74
CA THR A 526 7.51 -28.85 -11.92
C THR A 526 6.63 -30.09 -11.70
N SER A 527 7.00 -31.18 -12.33
CA SER A 527 6.30 -32.47 -12.20
C SER A 527 6.09 -32.82 -10.71
N GLY A 528 4.84 -32.90 -10.25
CA GLY A 528 4.50 -33.18 -8.86
C GLY A 528 3.99 -31.99 -8.05
N SER A 529 3.57 -30.91 -8.71
CA SER A 529 2.85 -29.75 -8.10
C SER A 529 3.70 -28.67 -7.41
N ALA A 530 5.02 -28.65 -7.55
CA ALA A 530 5.81 -27.53 -7.05
C ALA A 530 5.81 -26.38 -8.05
N ILE A 531 5.21 -25.25 -7.68
CA ILE A 531 5.34 -23.99 -8.42
C ILE A 531 6.61 -23.29 -7.94
N THR A 532 7.46 -22.89 -8.86
CA THR A 532 8.70 -22.18 -8.57
C THR A 532 8.86 -20.98 -9.50
N LEU A 533 9.68 -20.01 -9.11
CA LEU A 533 10.15 -18.98 -10.01
C LEU A 533 10.85 -19.65 -11.21
N ALA A 534 10.51 -19.19 -12.41
CA ALA A 534 11.18 -19.64 -13.62
C ALA A 534 12.68 -19.25 -13.59
N ASN A 535 13.50 -20.03 -14.31
CA ASN A 535 14.94 -19.79 -14.34
C ASN A 535 15.28 -18.38 -14.83
N ASN A 536 16.29 -17.76 -14.21
CA ASN A 536 16.80 -16.44 -14.55
C ASN A 536 15.83 -15.26 -14.35
N ILE A 537 14.70 -15.45 -13.66
CA ILE A 537 13.83 -14.36 -13.25
C ILE A 537 14.50 -13.56 -12.13
N LYS A 538 14.60 -12.25 -12.34
CA LYS A 538 15.20 -11.28 -11.41
C LYS A 538 14.30 -10.05 -11.28
N THR A 539 14.39 -9.36 -10.17
CA THR A 539 13.78 -8.03 -10.03
C THR A 539 14.64 -6.98 -10.74
N GLY A 540 13.99 -5.97 -11.31
CA GLY A 540 14.66 -4.88 -12.02
C GLY A 540 14.03 -4.57 -13.37
N THR A 541 14.73 -3.80 -14.20
CA THR A 541 14.26 -3.38 -15.52
C THR A 541 14.63 -4.41 -16.58
N TYR A 542 13.61 -4.96 -17.23
CA TYR A 542 13.73 -5.86 -18.36
C TYR A 542 13.77 -5.08 -19.66
N LYS A 543 14.59 -5.51 -20.59
CA LYS A 543 14.67 -4.96 -21.96
C LYS A 543 13.95 -5.89 -22.93
N VAL A 544 13.06 -5.31 -23.72
CA VAL A 544 12.37 -6.00 -24.82
C VAL A 544 12.93 -5.48 -26.13
N GLU A 545 13.38 -6.35 -27.00
CA GLU A 545 13.89 -6.03 -28.33
C GLU A 545 13.13 -6.86 -29.36
N ALA A 546 12.66 -6.21 -30.39
CA ALA A 546 11.99 -6.84 -31.53
C ALA A 546 12.70 -6.47 -32.82
N THR A 547 12.94 -7.44 -33.70
CA THR A 547 13.49 -7.24 -35.03
C THR A 547 12.47 -7.73 -36.05
N ILE A 548 12.01 -6.83 -36.90
CA ILE A 548 11.01 -7.11 -37.94
C ILE A 548 11.63 -6.84 -39.31
N ILE A 549 11.48 -7.75 -40.25
CA ILE A 549 11.84 -7.51 -41.64
C ILE A 549 10.75 -6.66 -42.30
N ASN A 550 11.09 -5.44 -42.68
CA ASN A 550 10.14 -4.54 -43.34
C ASN A 550 9.86 -4.94 -44.81
N ASN A 551 8.90 -4.26 -45.46
CA ASN A 551 8.52 -4.53 -46.84
C ASN A 551 9.66 -4.37 -47.86
N ASN A 552 10.77 -3.73 -47.48
CA ASN A 552 11.96 -3.54 -48.32
C ASN A 552 13.05 -4.59 -48.03
N GLY A 553 12.75 -5.61 -47.24
CA GLY A 553 13.71 -6.66 -46.85
C GLY A 553 14.78 -6.20 -45.88
N LYS A 554 14.60 -5.06 -45.17
CA LYS A 554 15.52 -4.55 -44.18
C LYS A 554 15.02 -4.83 -42.78
N ASP A 555 15.93 -5.21 -41.91
CA ASP A 555 15.66 -5.35 -40.48
C ASP A 555 15.37 -3.99 -39.83
N VAL A 556 14.30 -3.91 -39.07
CA VAL A 556 13.94 -2.78 -38.24
C VAL A 556 13.87 -3.26 -36.79
N THR A 557 14.71 -2.69 -35.94
CA THR A 557 14.80 -3.08 -34.52
C THR A 557 14.13 -2.02 -33.65
N PHE A 558 13.32 -2.48 -32.72
CA PHE A 558 12.63 -1.67 -31.71
C PHE A 558 13.06 -2.14 -30.32
N SER A 559 13.01 -1.24 -29.36
CA SER A 559 13.22 -1.62 -27.96
C SER A 559 12.29 -0.85 -27.03
N THR A 560 11.87 -1.53 -25.95
CA THR A 560 11.13 -0.96 -24.84
C THR A 560 11.55 -1.65 -23.56
N THR A 561 10.98 -1.24 -22.44
CA THR A 561 11.30 -1.81 -21.12
C THR A 561 10.02 -2.01 -20.30
N PHE A 562 10.07 -2.95 -19.37
CA PHE A 562 9.12 -3.06 -18.26
C PHE A 562 9.88 -3.37 -16.95
N VAL A 563 9.24 -3.12 -15.82
CA VAL A 563 9.83 -3.31 -14.49
C VAL A 563 9.22 -4.53 -13.81
N VAL A 564 10.09 -5.38 -13.28
CA VAL A 564 9.72 -6.51 -12.40
C VAL A 564 10.16 -6.19 -10.98
N GLU A 565 9.23 -6.17 -10.05
CA GLU A 565 9.52 -6.02 -8.62
C GLU A 565 9.05 -7.24 -7.83
N ASN A 566 9.46 -7.31 -6.56
CA ASN A 566 8.95 -8.28 -5.60
C ASN A 566 8.68 -7.56 -4.28
N THR A 567 7.44 -7.11 -4.10
CA THR A 567 7.03 -6.40 -2.89
C THR A 567 6.93 -7.33 -1.68
N GLN A 568 6.91 -8.64 -1.86
CA GLN A 568 6.90 -9.61 -0.76
C GLN A 568 8.19 -9.60 0.06
N SER A 569 9.30 -9.11 -0.51
CA SER A 569 10.52 -8.85 0.24
C SER A 569 10.36 -7.79 1.34
N LYS A 570 9.26 -7.02 1.31
CA LYS A 570 8.89 -6.03 2.33
C LYS A 570 7.96 -6.60 3.40
N ALA A 571 7.67 -7.90 3.36
CA ALA A 571 6.85 -8.55 4.37
C ALA A 571 7.54 -8.53 5.74
N ILE A 572 6.73 -8.52 6.80
CA ILE A 572 7.22 -8.41 8.17
C ILE A 572 7.38 -9.80 8.76
N ALA A 573 8.57 -10.09 9.28
CA ALA A 573 8.83 -11.24 10.13
C ALA A 573 8.72 -10.83 11.60
N LYS A 574 8.02 -11.61 12.40
CA LYS A 574 7.93 -11.43 13.86
C LYS A 574 7.97 -12.76 14.57
N ILE A 575 8.33 -12.75 15.84
CA ILE A 575 8.29 -13.91 16.72
C ILE A 575 7.00 -13.85 17.54
N ASP A 576 6.15 -14.87 17.41
CA ASP A 576 4.98 -15.09 18.27
C ASP A 576 5.19 -16.36 19.09
N LYS A 577 5.52 -16.18 20.36
CA LYS A 577 5.88 -17.28 21.26
C LYS A 577 4.70 -17.97 21.94
N LYS A 578 3.46 -17.55 21.69
CA LYS A 578 2.27 -18.14 22.35
C LYS A 578 2.15 -19.65 22.14
N ASN A 579 2.65 -20.13 21.01
CA ASN A 579 2.60 -21.54 20.62
C ASN A 579 3.99 -22.18 20.55
N GLN A 580 4.96 -21.64 21.30
CA GLN A 580 6.31 -22.20 21.30
C GLN A 580 6.29 -23.69 21.61
N SER A 581 6.92 -24.48 20.75
CA SER A 581 7.08 -25.92 20.92
C SER A 581 8.34 -26.41 20.20
N GLY A 582 8.85 -27.55 20.64
CA GLY A 582 10.03 -28.18 20.04
C GLY A 582 11.24 -28.15 20.94
N SER A 583 12.22 -29.03 20.65
CA SER A 583 13.46 -29.21 21.42
C SER A 583 14.71 -28.76 20.67
N THR A 584 14.61 -28.47 19.39
CA THR A 584 15.73 -27.93 18.59
C THR A 584 15.46 -26.48 18.19
N ALA A 585 16.50 -25.73 17.88
CA ALA A 585 16.37 -24.36 17.40
C ALA A 585 15.45 -24.26 16.16
N LYS A 586 15.52 -25.23 15.27
CA LYS A 586 14.68 -25.29 14.07
C LYS A 586 13.20 -25.54 14.42
N ASP A 587 12.91 -26.48 15.31
CA ASP A 587 11.54 -26.80 15.71
C ASP A 587 10.88 -25.62 16.41
N ILE A 588 11.61 -25.03 17.37
CA ILE A 588 11.15 -23.85 18.10
C ILE A 588 10.84 -22.72 17.09
N LEU A 589 11.77 -22.39 16.21
CA LEU A 589 11.58 -21.31 15.27
C LEU A 589 10.42 -21.57 14.31
N THR A 590 10.22 -22.83 13.88
CA THR A 590 9.07 -23.22 13.04
C THR A 590 7.74 -22.96 13.76
N SER A 591 7.69 -23.09 15.06
CA SER A 591 6.47 -22.87 15.85
C SER A 591 6.18 -21.40 16.16
N VAL A 592 7.19 -20.51 16.15
CA VAL A 592 7.09 -19.13 16.64
C VAL A 592 7.32 -18.06 15.57
N LEU A 593 7.98 -18.40 14.44
CA LEU A 593 8.25 -17.42 13.39
C LEU A 593 7.00 -17.18 12.53
N GLU A 594 6.54 -15.98 12.52
CA GLU A 594 5.47 -15.52 11.64
C GLU A 594 6.03 -14.54 10.59
N TYR A 595 5.65 -14.76 9.35
CA TYR A 595 5.98 -13.91 8.23
C TYR A 595 4.69 -13.59 7.48
N SER A 596 4.29 -12.32 7.46
CA SER A 596 3.02 -11.91 6.88
C SER A 596 3.23 -10.92 5.73
N TYR A 597 2.52 -11.13 4.63
CA TYR A 597 2.47 -10.26 3.48
C TYR A 597 1.02 -9.82 3.25
N GLU A 598 0.78 -8.51 3.23
CA GLU A 598 -0.57 -7.92 3.10
C GLU A 598 -1.60 -8.53 4.07
N GLY A 599 -1.16 -8.82 5.30
CA GLY A 599 -2.01 -9.42 6.34
C GLY A 599 -2.21 -10.93 6.22
N VAL A 600 -1.73 -11.56 5.15
CA VAL A 600 -1.80 -13.01 4.97
C VAL A 600 -0.54 -13.66 5.52
N LYS A 601 -0.70 -14.55 6.52
CA LYS A 601 0.39 -15.35 7.07
C LYS A 601 0.94 -16.26 5.96
N GLN A 602 2.25 -16.16 5.72
CA GLN A 602 2.93 -16.97 4.73
C GLN A 602 3.39 -18.29 5.36
N ASN A 603 3.39 -19.37 4.58
CA ASN A 603 3.99 -20.61 4.99
C ASN A 603 5.50 -20.57 4.76
N LEU A 604 6.27 -21.08 5.71
CA LEU A 604 7.73 -21.00 5.73
C LEU A 604 8.37 -22.38 5.78
N ASP A 605 9.58 -22.47 5.24
CA ASP A 605 10.48 -23.60 5.44
C ASP A 605 11.82 -23.07 5.97
N ILE A 606 12.21 -23.50 7.17
CA ILE A 606 13.46 -23.08 7.81
C ILE A 606 14.61 -23.82 7.15
N VAL A 607 15.45 -23.09 6.41
CA VAL A 607 16.61 -23.64 5.70
C VAL A 607 17.78 -23.89 6.63
N SER A 608 18.12 -22.87 7.41
CA SER A 608 19.20 -22.94 8.40
C SER A 608 18.94 -21.99 9.55
N VAL A 609 19.49 -22.32 10.71
CA VAL A 609 19.40 -21.52 11.95
C VAL A 609 20.80 -21.32 12.51
N ASP A 610 21.17 -20.07 12.78
CA ASP A 610 22.36 -19.72 13.56
C ASP A 610 21.96 -19.58 15.03
N SER A 611 22.34 -20.57 15.84
CA SER A 611 21.93 -20.65 17.24
C SER A 611 23.03 -21.13 18.16
N LYS A 612 22.91 -20.82 19.44
CA LYS A 612 23.75 -21.32 20.53
C LYS A 612 22.88 -21.89 21.65
N GLU A 613 23.28 -23.02 22.20
CA GLU A 613 22.58 -23.69 23.28
C GLU A 613 23.38 -23.55 24.60
N ASN A 614 22.66 -23.30 25.69
CA ASN A 614 23.22 -23.31 27.04
C ASN A 614 22.17 -23.88 28.01
N GLY A 615 22.34 -25.12 28.41
CA GLY A 615 21.37 -25.85 29.21
C GLY A 615 20.01 -25.95 28.55
N ASN A 616 18.97 -25.45 29.23
CA ASN A 616 17.60 -25.43 28.70
C ASN A 616 17.28 -24.21 27.81
N VAL A 617 18.27 -23.35 27.54
CA VAL A 617 18.07 -22.13 26.75
C VAL A 617 18.73 -22.27 25.41
N ILE A 618 17.97 -21.96 24.34
CA ILE A 618 18.46 -21.86 22.96
C ILE A 618 18.38 -20.39 22.55
N TYR A 619 19.52 -19.77 22.29
CA TYR A 619 19.59 -18.45 21.68
C TYR A 619 19.68 -18.58 20.17
N ILE A 620 18.71 -18.03 19.44
CA ILE A 620 18.69 -18.00 17.98
C ILE A 620 19.08 -16.59 17.54
N LYS A 621 20.20 -16.48 16.83
CA LYS A 621 20.71 -15.22 16.29
C LYS A 621 20.00 -14.85 15.01
N SER A 622 19.97 -15.76 14.05
CA SER A 622 19.36 -15.53 12.75
C SER A 622 18.91 -16.84 12.12
N ALA A 623 18.07 -16.75 11.10
CA ALA A 623 17.65 -17.89 10.30
C ALA A 623 17.54 -17.52 8.84
N LYS A 624 17.81 -18.51 7.98
CA LYS A 624 17.51 -18.44 6.56
C LYS A 624 16.21 -19.19 6.31
N VAL A 625 15.25 -18.56 5.67
CA VAL A 625 13.87 -19.06 5.50
C VAL A 625 13.47 -19.01 4.04
N ASN A 626 12.87 -20.07 3.56
CA ASN A 626 12.15 -20.07 2.28
C ASN A 626 10.70 -19.66 2.52
N VAL A 627 10.25 -18.59 1.88
CA VAL A 627 8.84 -18.21 1.83
C VAL A 627 8.17 -19.04 0.76
N LYS A 628 7.13 -19.77 1.12
CA LYS A 628 6.46 -20.73 0.24
C LYS A 628 5.41 -20.03 -0.63
N ILE A 629 5.32 -20.46 -1.88
CA ILE A 629 4.22 -20.09 -2.78
C ILE A 629 3.00 -20.96 -2.46
N ASN A 630 3.24 -22.26 -2.36
CA ASN A 630 2.29 -23.29 -1.97
C ASN A 630 3.02 -24.33 -1.10
N ASN A 631 2.42 -25.46 -0.80
CA ASN A 631 3.02 -26.48 0.06
C ASN A 631 4.38 -27.00 -0.45
N ALA A 632 4.65 -26.93 -1.73
CA ALA A 632 5.87 -27.49 -2.36
C ALA A 632 6.81 -26.40 -2.92
N GLY A 633 6.27 -25.26 -3.43
CA GLY A 633 7.05 -24.24 -4.13
C GLY A 633 7.66 -23.18 -3.19
N THR A 634 8.77 -22.58 -3.62
CA THR A 634 9.45 -21.49 -2.92
C THR A 634 9.42 -20.22 -3.76
N LEU A 635 8.96 -19.12 -3.17
CA LEU A 635 8.93 -17.81 -3.82
C LEU A 635 10.27 -17.08 -3.70
N LEU A 636 10.74 -16.97 -2.46
CA LEU A 636 11.99 -16.27 -2.17
C LEU A 636 12.63 -16.86 -0.91
N THR A 637 13.93 -16.64 -0.78
CA THR A 637 14.67 -16.94 0.44
C THR A 637 15.05 -15.64 1.12
N VAL A 638 14.75 -15.52 2.41
CA VAL A 638 15.04 -14.35 3.23
C VAL A 638 15.93 -14.72 4.40
N ASP A 639 16.81 -13.81 4.78
CA ASP A 639 17.58 -13.87 6.02
C ASP A 639 16.80 -13.09 7.08
N CYS A 640 16.44 -13.76 8.17
CA CYS A 640 15.71 -13.17 9.29
C CYS A 640 16.64 -13.02 10.48
N ASP A 641 16.79 -11.80 10.98
CA ASP A 641 17.44 -11.52 12.26
C ASP A 641 16.45 -11.84 13.38
N ILE A 642 16.76 -12.80 14.22
CA ILE A 642 15.90 -13.29 15.31
C ILE A 642 16.33 -12.69 16.66
N ASN A 643 17.61 -12.83 17.00
CA ASN A 643 18.23 -12.30 18.22
C ASN A 643 17.42 -12.57 19.50
N THR A 644 16.91 -13.80 19.63
CA THR A 644 15.94 -14.17 20.67
C THR A 644 16.37 -15.46 21.37
N ALA A 645 16.22 -15.50 22.69
CA ALA A 645 16.37 -16.71 23.50
C ALA A 645 15.02 -17.41 23.71
N PHE A 646 15.07 -18.73 23.74
CA PHE A 646 13.93 -19.61 23.94
C PHE A 646 14.29 -20.64 25.02
N THR A 647 13.30 -21.03 25.80
CA THR A 647 13.45 -22.14 26.76
C THR A 647 12.97 -23.43 26.09
N LYS A 648 13.74 -24.53 26.23
CA LYS A 648 13.34 -25.86 25.69
C LYS A 648 12.12 -26.41 26.40
#